data_667ff44b2f442468f3d242278b428515
#
_entry.id   667ff44b2f442468f3d242278b428515
#
_cell.length_a   1.000
_cell.length_b   1.000
_cell.length_c   1.000
_cell.angle_alpha   90.00
_cell.angle_beta   90.00
_cell.angle_gamma   90.00
#
_symmetry.space_group_name_H-M   'P 1'
#
loop_
_entity.id
_entity.type
_entity.pdbx_description
1 polymer ?
#
loop_
_entity_poly.entity_id
_entity_poly.type
_entity_poly.pdbx_seq_one_letter_code
_entity_poly.pdbx_strand_id
1 'polypeptide(L)'
;MNIIKRNGLEEGFNSSKIIAAVSKANDTVPDDVRLTRHQMDVIADRVELRCQNMPDVPTIEEIQDFVEMGIMQCAAYEVAQHYMAYRYEHKKLRQLTNMDSNVLSLTENNNLGKCRQKEFSDKVAYDIAWRHLLPGFISEAQEDGLLYFHGASHFAESMICDSYIDLGKVFNKGCFISGGIQKPDNFVDACRVTAYVIVHAFDIQYGNLAFSIAPLAAFLRAQGNEAGKDSETLQKELSFGVRLLRDIINIETNEKGHKISTVINLNDADEENGRQSFIMMTEEFLNQEAADKQKNMSYIPNRYIYILTDDNNTNGSNYWHLTETVMNITNIHPFIDLISEKQIANSQTHKGWFSQGKATINLVDVALSAGGDTKKFWDILDKRLTTCHLALKTWHDRLLGVSSNSSSIMWQNGGLDALDCDKLIDTALCDSGHSSLLLGIAGMNETCMVIRKEGCNGEKGMKFAVKIIKHINDRLEEWTISDNIGYKIAETYDCDTVTAFTEALKVRFGEVPGITDKGYITGGVRGAAVNDDDVSEALARCKLIQEQISVYSMYQLDSEVLCNGDNSNAIIKEIYDMGISVTFDNKADKCTDCGYEGRMNIVTDKKTGILGWICPECGNTDTNRMIIQRKRASFTEQGQTLSQCELAELRENGN
;
A
#
# COMPACT_ATOMS: atom_id res chain seq x y z
N MET A 1 -3.63 10.56 43.67
CA MET A 1 -3.20 9.76 42.53
C MET A 1 -3.77 10.43 41.28
N ASN A 2 -2.98 10.57 40.21
CA ASN A 2 -3.43 11.08 38.93
C ASN A 2 -3.78 9.92 37.99
N ILE A 3 -4.58 10.20 36.98
CA ILE A 3 -4.96 9.30 35.92
C ILE A 3 -4.77 10.00 34.56
N ILE A 4 -4.49 9.26 33.51
CA ILE A 4 -4.37 9.78 32.15
C ILE A 4 -5.73 9.68 31.48
N LYS A 5 -6.28 10.83 31.09
CA LYS A 5 -7.49 10.90 30.26
C LYS A 5 -7.19 10.46 28.83
N ARG A 6 -8.23 10.08 28.06
CA ARG A 6 -8.14 9.73 26.65
C ARG A 6 -7.53 10.80 25.74
N ASN A 7 -7.55 12.06 26.16
CA ASN A 7 -6.90 13.20 25.47
C ASN A 7 -5.45 13.44 25.90
N GLY A 8 -4.86 12.50 26.68
CA GLY A 8 -3.49 12.59 27.18
C GLY A 8 -3.30 13.53 28.38
N LEU A 9 -4.35 14.23 28.86
CA LEU A 9 -4.24 15.12 30.00
C LEU A 9 -4.37 14.33 31.32
N GLU A 10 -3.58 14.71 32.31
CA GLU A 10 -3.69 14.16 33.65
C GLU A 10 -4.82 14.82 34.47
N GLU A 11 -5.59 14.03 35.18
CA GLU A 11 -6.62 14.46 36.14
C GLU A 11 -6.53 13.67 37.43
N GLY A 12 -6.99 14.27 38.55
CA GLY A 12 -7.07 13.55 39.82
C GLY A 12 -8.07 12.38 39.76
N PHE A 13 -7.65 11.21 40.29
CA PHE A 13 -8.55 10.05 40.40
C PHE A 13 -9.78 10.39 41.23
N ASN A 14 -10.95 9.93 40.81
CA ASN A 14 -12.21 10.15 41.50
C ASN A 14 -13.06 8.87 41.53
N SER A 15 -13.08 8.19 42.66
CA SER A 15 -13.83 6.94 42.90
C SER A 15 -15.35 7.11 42.72
N SER A 16 -15.89 8.32 42.98
CA SER A 16 -17.32 8.59 42.77
C SER A 16 -17.77 8.44 41.31
N LYS A 17 -16.86 8.68 40.34
CA LYS A 17 -17.15 8.45 38.93
C LYS A 17 -17.32 6.95 38.60
N ILE A 18 -16.55 6.09 39.27
CA ILE A 18 -16.65 4.65 39.15
C ILE A 18 -18.00 4.17 39.71
N ILE A 19 -18.32 4.59 40.92
CA ILE A 19 -19.59 4.24 41.58
C ILE A 19 -20.79 4.67 40.71
N ALA A 20 -20.76 5.88 40.18
CA ALA A 20 -21.82 6.39 39.32
C ALA A 20 -21.95 5.60 38.02
N ALA A 21 -20.84 5.15 37.42
CA ALA A 21 -20.86 4.33 36.19
C ALA A 21 -21.40 2.92 36.47
N VAL A 22 -20.99 2.29 37.58
CA VAL A 22 -21.48 0.97 37.99
C VAL A 22 -22.96 1.05 38.37
N SER A 23 -23.39 2.10 39.10
CA SER A 23 -24.80 2.32 39.46
C SER A 23 -25.70 2.38 38.21
N LYS A 24 -25.31 3.10 37.16
CA LYS A 24 -26.08 3.16 35.92
C LYS A 24 -26.30 1.78 35.30
N ALA A 25 -25.30 0.93 35.24
CA ALA A 25 -25.44 -0.44 34.76
C ALA A 25 -26.29 -1.29 35.72
N ASN A 26 -26.12 -1.10 37.02
CA ASN A 26 -26.86 -1.79 38.07
C ASN A 26 -28.36 -1.47 38.04
N ASP A 27 -28.75 -0.24 37.66
CA ASP A 27 -30.16 0.20 37.58
C ASP A 27 -30.90 -0.41 36.37
N THR A 28 -30.17 -0.98 35.40
CA THR A 28 -30.74 -1.60 34.21
C THR A 28 -31.02 -3.09 34.32
N VAL A 29 -30.64 -3.71 35.45
CA VAL A 29 -30.86 -5.13 35.70
C VAL A 29 -31.98 -5.36 36.76
N PRO A 30 -32.61 -6.56 36.81
CA PRO A 30 -33.60 -6.91 37.84
C PRO A 30 -33.07 -6.77 39.28
N ASP A 31 -33.93 -6.43 40.23
CA ASP A 31 -33.57 -6.11 41.62
C ASP A 31 -32.86 -7.26 42.34
N ASP A 32 -33.17 -8.49 41.99
CA ASP A 32 -32.61 -9.71 42.59
C ASP A 32 -31.15 -10.00 42.22
N VAL A 33 -30.67 -9.43 41.12
CA VAL A 33 -29.28 -9.59 40.65
C VAL A 33 -28.41 -8.32 40.81
N ARG A 34 -29.00 -7.26 41.41
CA ARG A 34 -28.31 -5.98 41.63
C ARG A 34 -27.22 -6.08 42.67
N LEU A 35 -26.15 -5.33 42.41
CA LEU A 35 -25.11 -5.00 43.40
C LEU A 35 -25.68 -4.09 44.46
N THR A 36 -25.36 -4.38 45.72
CA THR A 36 -25.65 -3.49 46.82
C THR A 36 -24.70 -2.30 46.79
N ARG A 37 -25.09 -1.20 47.48
CA ARG A 37 -24.23 -0.01 47.60
C ARG A 37 -22.85 -0.37 48.18
N HIS A 38 -22.81 -1.22 49.20
CA HIS A 38 -21.57 -1.66 49.79
C HIS A 38 -20.66 -2.41 48.81
N GLN A 39 -21.22 -3.27 47.97
CA GLN A 39 -20.45 -3.96 46.91
C GLN A 39 -19.86 -2.98 45.89
N MET A 40 -20.61 -1.96 45.47
CA MET A 40 -20.12 -0.92 44.59
C MET A 40 -18.99 -0.10 45.20
N ASP A 41 -19.11 0.24 46.50
CA ASP A 41 -18.03 0.93 47.22
C ASP A 41 -16.77 0.05 47.30
N VAL A 42 -16.91 -1.26 47.60
CA VAL A 42 -15.80 -2.23 47.62
C VAL A 42 -15.14 -2.38 46.23
N ILE A 43 -15.91 -2.34 45.16
CA ILE A 43 -15.35 -2.36 43.79
C ILE A 43 -14.50 -1.11 43.56
N ALA A 44 -15.03 0.07 43.89
CA ALA A 44 -14.31 1.33 43.72
C ALA A 44 -13.01 1.39 44.54
N ASP A 45 -13.03 0.95 45.78
CA ASP A 45 -11.85 0.88 46.65
C ASP A 45 -10.78 -0.09 46.11
N ARG A 46 -11.20 -1.25 45.60
CA ARG A 46 -10.27 -2.22 45.00
C ARG A 46 -9.63 -1.69 43.70
N VAL A 47 -10.40 -1.00 42.87
CA VAL A 47 -9.88 -0.34 41.66
C VAL A 47 -8.86 0.74 42.04
N GLU A 48 -9.18 1.56 43.03
CA GLU A 48 -8.26 2.60 43.53
C GLU A 48 -6.95 1.99 44.05
N LEU A 49 -7.03 0.95 44.88
CA LEU A 49 -5.86 0.25 45.43
C LEU A 49 -5.01 -0.39 44.29
N ARG A 50 -5.66 -0.93 43.29
CA ARG A 50 -4.96 -1.54 42.15
C ARG A 50 -4.23 -0.49 41.31
N CYS A 51 -4.87 0.65 41.06
CA CYS A 51 -4.26 1.79 40.37
C CYS A 51 -3.07 2.39 41.17
N GLN A 52 -3.17 2.44 42.50
CA GLN A 52 -2.06 2.91 43.37
C GLN A 52 -0.84 1.99 43.34
N ASN A 53 -1.02 0.70 43.04
CA ASN A 53 0.05 -0.29 42.94
C ASN A 53 0.62 -0.47 41.54
N MET A 54 0.14 0.28 40.55
CA MET A 54 0.71 0.28 39.18
C MET A 54 2.03 1.06 39.15
N PRO A 55 3.01 0.60 38.36
CA PRO A 55 4.29 1.32 38.22
C PRO A 55 4.11 2.65 37.47
N ASP A 56 3.10 2.74 36.57
CA ASP A 56 2.81 3.90 35.76
C ASP A 56 1.45 4.54 36.11
N VAL A 57 1.23 5.79 35.67
CA VAL A 57 -0.04 6.48 35.87
C VAL A 57 -1.13 5.78 35.09
N PRO A 58 -2.20 5.25 35.73
CA PRO A 58 -3.22 4.46 35.04
C PRO A 58 -4.03 5.29 34.05
N THR A 59 -4.36 4.68 32.93
CA THR A 59 -5.26 5.23 31.93
C THR A 59 -6.73 4.97 32.30
N ILE A 60 -7.66 5.74 31.69
CA ILE A 60 -9.10 5.51 31.89
C ILE A 60 -9.52 4.11 31.41
N GLU A 61 -8.91 3.58 30.36
CA GLU A 61 -9.25 2.24 29.83
C GLU A 61 -8.85 1.15 30.85
N GLU A 62 -7.66 1.22 31.40
CA GLU A 62 -7.21 0.27 32.45
C GLU A 62 -8.10 0.33 33.69
N ILE A 63 -8.53 1.54 34.08
CA ILE A 63 -9.48 1.70 35.20
C ILE A 63 -10.80 1.00 34.89
N GLN A 64 -11.32 1.14 33.67
CA GLN A 64 -12.58 0.50 33.24
C GLN A 64 -12.45 -1.03 33.22
N ASP A 65 -11.29 -1.57 32.79
CA ASP A 65 -11.01 -3.01 32.84
C ASP A 65 -10.97 -3.53 34.29
N PHE A 66 -10.42 -2.75 35.18
CA PHE A 66 -10.42 -3.10 36.63
C PHE A 66 -11.83 -3.07 37.22
N VAL A 67 -12.68 -2.13 36.79
CA VAL A 67 -14.09 -2.08 37.19
C VAL A 67 -14.84 -3.31 36.72
N GLU A 68 -14.69 -3.71 35.46
CA GLU A 68 -15.31 -4.92 34.90
C GLU A 68 -14.89 -6.16 35.69
N MET A 69 -13.60 -6.32 35.93
CA MET A 69 -13.11 -7.42 36.80
C MET A 69 -13.69 -7.36 38.20
N GLY A 70 -13.81 -6.18 38.79
CA GLY A 70 -14.40 -6.00 40.10
C GLY A 70 -15.86 -6.44 40.16
N ILE A 71 -16.66 -6.10 39.15
CA ILE A 71 -18.06 -6.52 39.05
C ILE A 71 -18.15 -8.04 38.88
N MET A 72 -17.32 -8.64 38.00
CA MET A 72 -17.28 -10.09 37.81
C MET A 72 -16.87 -10.85 39.08
N GLN A 73 -15.93 -10.32 39.86
CA GLN A 73 -15.50 -10.90 41.15
C GLN A 73 -16.61 -10.90 42.22
N CYS A 74 -17.60 -10.01 42.08
CA CYS A 74 -18.80 -10.01 42.91
C CYS A 74 -19.87 -11.01 42.41
N ALA A 75 -19.59 -11.82 41.36
CA ALA A 75 -20.49 -12.74 40.68
C ALA A 75 -21.75 -12.06 40.10
N ALA A 76 -21.73 -10.75 39.90
CA ALA A 76 -22.81 -9.96 39.29
C ALA A 76 -22.68 -9.92 37.77
N TYR A 77 -22.83 -11.09 37.12
CA TYR A 77 -22.55 -11.25 35.71
C TYR A 77 -23.48 -10.44 34.80
N GLU A 78 -24.74 -10.29 35.15
CA GLU A 78 -25.68 -9.47 34.38
C GLU A 78 -25.33 -7.99 34.47
N VAL A 79 -24.94 -7.49 35.66
CA VAL A 79 -24.43 -6.12 35.81
C VAL A 79 -23.15 -5.90 35.02
N ALA A 80 -22.23 -6.88 35.01
CA ALA A 80 -21.01 -6.82 34.20
C ALA A 80 -21.32 -6.74 32.70
N GLN A 81 -22.28 -7.54 32.21
CA GLN A 81 -22.72 -7.53 30.82
C GLN A 81 -23.30 -6.17 30.42
N HIS A 82 -24.17 -5.60 31.26
CA HIS A 82 -24.76 -4.28 31.04
C HIS A 82 -23.72 -3.15 31.12
N TYR A 83 -22.72 -3.26 32.01
CA TYR A 83 -21.63 -2.31 32.10
C TYR A 83 -20.75 -2.32 30.84
N MET A 84 -20.38 -3.51 30.34
CA MET A 84 -19.63 -3.67 29.10
C MET A 84 -20.41 -3.14 27.88
N ALA A 85 -21.72 -3.44 27.79
CA ALA A 85 -22.59 -2.92 26.73
C ALA A 85 -22.67 -1.38 26.77
N TYR A 86 -22.85 -0.79 27.96
CA TYR A 86 -22.85 0.66 28.15
C TYR A 86 -21.51 1.29 27.73
N ARG A 87 -20.37 0.68 28.12
CA ARG A 87 -19.03 1.12 27.74
C ARG A 87 -18.85 1.10 26.22
N TYR A 88 -19.30 0.02 25.57
CA TYR A 88 -19.25 -0.15 24.12
C TYR A 88 -20.11 0.90 23.38
N GLU A 89 -21.35 1.12 23.83
CA GLU A 89 -22.24 2.15 23.25
C GLU A 89 -21.65 3.56 23.39
N HIS A 90 -21.07 3.88 24.54
CA HIS A 90 -20.42 5.17 24.74
C HIS A 90 -19.12 5.34 23.97
N LYS A 91 -18.35 4.26 23.74
CA LYS A 91 -17.21 4.25 22.81
C LYS A 91 -17.70 4.56 21.40
N LYS A 92 -18.78 3.89 20.96
CA LYS A 92 -19.41 4.08 19.66
C LYS A 92 -19.98 5.51 19.48
N LEU A 93 -20.65 6.06 20.46
CA LEU A 93 -21.16 7.45 20.42
C LEU A 93 -20.06 8.49 20.32
N ARG A 94 -18.93 8.30 21.00
CA ARG A 94 -17.76 9.20 20.91
C ARG A 94 -17.10 9.14 19.53
N GLN A 95 -17.00 7.94 18.95
CA GLN A 95 -16.52 7.77 17.58
C GLN A 95 -17.42 8.49 16.59
N LEU A 96 -18.76 8.44 16.80
CA LEU A 96 -19.74 9.21 16.04
C LEU A 96 -19.47 10.73 16.09
N THR A 97 -19.27 11.28 17.28
CA THR A 97 -19.04 12.71 17.47
C THR A 97 -17.73 13.19 16.85
N ASN A 98 -16.68 12.38 16.88
CA ASN A 98 -15.39 12.70 16.26
C ASN A 98 -15.46 12.66 14.72
N MET A 99 -16.26 11.77 14.14
CA MET A 99 -16.43 11.73 12.68
C MET A 99 -17.31 12.84 12.14
N ASP A 100 -18.37 13.20 12.85
CA ASP A 100 -19.18 14.36 12.47
C ASP A 100 -18.31 15.62 12.39
N SER A 101 -17.33 15.79 13.27
CA SER A 101 -16.36 16.89 13.20
C SER A 101 -15.40 16.76 12.03
N ASN A 102 -14.94 15.55 11.68
CA ASN A 102 -14.06 15.29 10.54
C ASN A 102 -14.77 15.45 9.19
N VAL A 103 -16.02 15.00 9.09
CA VAL A 103 -16.87 15.22 7.91
C VAL A 103 -17.23 16.70 7.77
N LEU A 104 -17.55 17.39 8.86
CA LEU A 104 -17.83 18.82 8.87
C LEU A 104 -16.61 19.67 8.49
N SER A 105 -15.40 19.31 8.96
CA SER A 105 -14.17 20.00 8.58
C SER A 105 -13.87 19.94 7.09
N LEU A 106 -14.30 18.89 6.38
CA LEU A 106 -14.21 18.79 4.92
C LEU A 106 -15.18 19.76 4.21
N THR A 107 -16.32 20.09 4.83
CA THR A 107 -17.27 21.04 4.25
C THR A 107 -16.81 22.50 4.42
N GLU A 108 -15.94 22.77 5.38
CA GLU A 108 -15.45 24.12 5.70
C GLU A 108 -14.27 24.58 4.83
N ASN A 109 -13.49 23.64 4.26
CA ASN A 109 -12.34 23.96 3.40
C ASN A 109 -12.75 24.28 1.96
N ASN A 110 -12.65 25.54 1.53
CA ASN A 110 -13.28 26.09 0.30
C ASN A 110 -12.54 25.84 -1.04
N ASN A 111 -11.47 25.04 -1.12
CA ASN A 111 -10.54 25.16 -2.26
C ASN A 111 -10.48 24.05 -3.32
N LEU A 112 -11.23 22.94 -3.25
CA LEU A 112 -11.04 21.84 -4.22
C LEU A 112 -12.37 21.14 -4.61
N GLY A 113 -12.90 21.42 -5.80
CA GLY A 113 -14.23 20.92 -6.23
C GLY A 113 -14.35 19.42 -6.52
N LYS A 114 -13.41 18.78 -7.23
CA LYS A 114 -13.54 17.37 -7.69
C LYS A 114 -12.94 16.36 -6.69
N CYS A 115 -11.78 16.65 -6.12
CA CYS A 115 -11.17 15.81 -5.07
C CYS A 115 -12.05 15.66 -3.84
N ARG A 116 -12.81 16.69 -3.49
CA ARG A 116 -13.73 16.69 -2.35
C ARG A 116 -14.83 15.65 -2.42
N GLN A 117 -15.42 15.43 -3.59
CA GLN A 117 -16.55 14.48 -3.70
C GLN A 117 -16.05 13.06 -3.43
N LYS A 118 -14.87 12.71 -3.94
CA LYS A 118 -14.24 11.40 -3.70
C LYS A 118 -13.83 11.25 -2.23
N GLU A 119 -13.09 12.22 -1.68
CA GLU A 119 -12.67 12.20 -0.27
C GLU A 119 -13.85 12.12 0.70
N PHE A 120 -14.94 12.86 0.41
CA PHE A 120 -16.15 12.81 1.20
C PHE A 120 -16.83 11.43 1.10
N SER A 121 -16.96 10.90 -0.11
CA SER A 121 -17.53 9.57 -0.35
C SER A 121 -16.71 8.49 0.35
N ASP A 122 -15.38 8.52 0.21
CA ASP A 122 -14.47 7.55 0.82
C ASP A 122 -14.54 7.59 2.34
N LYS A 123 -14.65 8.78 2.95
CA LYS A 123 -14.80 8.91 4.41
C LYS A 123 -16.15 8.40 4.93
N VAL A 124 -17.22 8.66 4.21
CA VAL A 124 -18.56 8.13 4.57
C VAL A 124 -18.57 6.60 4.41
N ALA A 125 -18.03 6.09 3.32
CA ALA A 125 -17.95 4.64 3.07
C ALA A 125 -17.04 3.95 4.11
N TYR A 126 -15.91 4.56 4.48
CA TYR A 126 -15.05 4.09 5.57
C TYR A 126 -15.82 3.99 6.89
N ASP A 127 -16.57 5.03 7.25
CA ASP A 127 -17.35 5.05 8.48
C ASP A 127 -18.43 3.97 8.51
N ILE A 128 -19.13 3.78 7.41
CA ILE A 128 -20.14 2.70 7.28
C ILE A 128 -19.47 1.34 7.43
N ALA A 129 -18.34 1.11 6.74
CA ALA A 129 -17.63 -0.16 6.83
C ALA A 129 -17.13 -0.41 8.26
N TRP A 130 -16.52 0.60 8.87
CA TRP A 130 -15.90 0.52 10.20
C TRP A 130 -16.90 0.25 11.32
N ARG A 131 -18.08 0.86 11.26
CA ARG A 131 -19.10 0.76 12.32
C ARG A 131 -20.05 -0.39 12.14
N HIS A 132 -20.34 -0.78 10.88
CA HIS A 132 -21.47 -1.63 10.59
C HIS A 132 -21.13 -2.93 9.86
N LEU A 133 -20.03 -2.97 9.12
CA LEU A 133 -19.71 -4.10 8.25
C LEU A 133 -18.53 -4.92 8.75
N LEU A 134 -17.48 -4.26 9.27
CA LEU A 134 -16.29 -4.94 9.76
C LEU A 134 -16.53 -5.57 11.14
N PRO A 135 -16.05 -6.80 11.38
CA PRO A 135 -16.02 -7.40 12.71
C PRO A 135 -15.26 -6.54 13.71
N GLY A 136 -15.77 -6.40 14.95
CA GLY A 136 -15.18 -5.52 15.98
C GLY A 136 -13.72 -5.82 16.30
N PHE A 137 -13.27 -7.07 16.18
CA PHE A 137 -11.88 -7.43 16.43
C PHE A 137 -10.90 -6.78 15.43
N ILE A 138 -11.34 -6.47 14.18
CA ILE A 138 -10.50 -5.80 13.17
C ILE A 138 -10.31 -4.33 13.57
N SER A 139 -11.38 -3.64 13.94
CA SER A 139 -11.29 -2.25 14.35
C SER A 139 -10.47 -2.09 15.63
N GLU A 140 -10.65 -2.97 16.61
CA GLU A 140 -9.84 -2.99 17.83
C GLU A 140 -8.35 -3.26 17.55
N ALA A 141 -8.05 -4.26 16.72
CA ALA A 141 -6.68 -4.58 16.36
C ALA A 141 -5.99 -3.46 15.56
N GLN A 142 -6.72 -2.72 14.72
CA GLN A 142 -6.16 -1.57 14.01
C GLN A 142 -6.00 -0.35 14.95
N GLU A 143 -6.97 -0.06 15.82
CA GLU A 143 -6.85 0.99 16.83
C GLU A 143 -5.64 0.75 17.75
N ASP A 144 -5.38 -0.51 18.11
CA ASP A 144 -4.22 -0.93 18.88
C ASP A 144 -2.91 -0.96 18.06
N GLY A 145 -2.96 -0.71 16.76
CA GLY A 145 -1.80 -0.72 15.87
C GLY A 145 -1.18 -2.10 15.63
N LEU A 146 -1.94 -3.18 15.80
CA LEU A 146 -1.46 -4.56 15.60
C LEU A 146 -1.46 -4.95 14.12
N LEU A 147 -2.47 -4.49 13.40
CA LEU A 147 -2.64 -4.66 11.96
C LEU A 147 -3.20 -3.37 11.33
N TYR A 148 -3.09 -3.28 10.02
CA TYR A 148 -3.78 -2.27 9.21
C TYR A 148 -4.63 -2.97 8.15
N PHE A 149 -5.94 -2.71 8.14
CA PHE A 149 -6.89 -3.27 7.18
C PHE A 149 -7.07 -2.30 6.03
N HIS A 150 -6.51 -2.64 4.86
CA HIS A 150 -6.52 -1.77 3.70
C HIS A 150 -7.89 -1.71 3.03
N GLY A 151 -8.20 -0.57 2.41
CA GLY A 151 -9.38 -0.42 1.58
C GLY A 151 -10.71 -0.48 2.33
N ALA A 152 -10.75 -0.16 3.62
CA ALA A 152 -11.99 -0.18 4.40
C ALA A 152 -13.10 0.70 3.78
N SER A 153 -12.76 1.82 3.14
CA SER A 153 -13.71 2.65 2.38
C SER A 153 -14.36 1.91 1.20
N HIS A 154 -13.65 0.97 0.60
CA HIS A 154 -14.13 0.19 -0.55
C HIS A 154 -14.74 -1.17 -0.18
N PHE A 155 -14.68 -1.51 1.10
CA PHE A 155 -15.23 -2.76 1.62
C PHE A 155 -16.76 -2.85 1.46
N ALA A 156 -17.46 -1.72 1.61
CA ALA A 156 -18.91 -1.64 1.43
C ALA A 156 -19.34 -1.99 0.00
N GLU A 157 -18.52 -1.65 -0.99
CA GLU A 157 -18.79 -1.81 -2.42
C GLU A 157 -18.32 -3.17 -2.98
N SER A 158 -17.72 -4.03 -2.15
CA SER A 158 -17.18 -5.34 -2.55
C SER A 158 -16.14 -5.22 -3.67
N MET A 159 -15.24 -4.23 -3.58
CA MET A 159 -14.19 -3.99 -4.56
C MET A 159 -12.97 -4.90 -4.31
N ILE A 160 -12.28 -5.29 -5.39
CA ILE A 160 -10.97 -5.96 -5.31
C ILE A 160 -9.84 -4.94 -5.11
N CYS A 161 -8.65 -5.40 -4.65
CA CYS A 161 -7.52 -4.51 -4.42
C CYS A 161 -6.77 -4.23 -5.73
N ASP A 162 -5.83 -5.09 -6.12
CA ASP A 162 -4.95 -4.91 -7.28
C ASP A 162 -5.30 -5.89 -8.39
N SER A 163 -4.99 -5.55 -9.65
CA SER A 163 -5.19 -6.46 -10.77
C SER A 163 -4.12 -6.35 -11.86
N TYR A 164 -3.92 -7.46 -12.60
CA TYR A 164 -3.15 -7.51 -13.84
C TYR A 164 -4.05 -7.97 -14.98
N ILE A 165 -4.58 -7.02 -15.77
CA ILE A 165 -5.58 -7.28 -16.80
C ILE A 165 -4.99 -8.02 -18.00
N ASP A 166 -5.73 -9.00 -18.54
CA ASP A 166 -5.43 -9.68 -19.80
C ASP A 166 -6.12 -9.00 -20.98
N LEU A 167 -5.49 -7.96 -21.54
CA LEU A 167 -6.00 -7.26 -22.73
C LEU A 167 -6.13 -8.17 -23.96
N GLY A 168 -5.27 -9.20 -24.08
CA GLY A 168 -5.35 -10.13 -25.19
C GLY A 168 -6.68 -10.89 -25.23
N LYS A 169 -7.14 -11.37 -24.07
CA LYS A 169 -8.46 -12.00 -23.95
C LYS A 169 -9.59 -11.02 -24.23
N VAL A 170 -9.50 -9.79 -23.69
CA VAL A 170 -10.51 -8.74 -23.95
C VAL A 170 -10.63 -8.44 -25.45
N PHE A 171 -9.51 -8.29 -26.15
CA PHE A 171 -9.54 -8.03 -27.60
C PHE A 171 -10.14 -9.19 -28.39
N ASN A 172 -9.86 -10.43 -28.01
CA ASN A 172 -10.39 -11.62 -28.66
C ASN A 172 -11.90 -11.80 -28.45
N LYS A 173 -12.38 -11.57 -27.23
CA LYS A 173 -13.80 -11.67 -26.89
C LYS A 173 -14.60 -10.44 -27.33
N GLY A 174 -13.96 -9.27 -27.31
CA GLY A 174 -14.61 -7.97 -27.41
C GLY A 174 -15.21 -7.52 -26.09
N CYS A 175 -15.52 -6.24 -25.99
CA CYS A 175 -16.18 -5.66 -24.83
C CYS A 175 -17.44 -4.88 -25.24
N PHE A 176 -18.37 -4.74 -24.30
CA PHE A 176 -19.63 -4.04 -24.55
C PHE A 176 -19.40 -2.53 -24.49
N ILE A 177 -19.42 -1.90 -25.66
CA ILE A 177 -19.27 -0.45 -25.79
C ILE A 177 -20.45 0.08 -26.60
N SER A 178 -21.12 1.13 -26.11
CA SER A 178 -22.14 1.90 -26.86
C SER A 178 -23.17 1.04 -27.62
N GLY A 179 -23.74 0.03 -26.96
CA GLY A 179 -24.85 -0.75 -27.51
C GLY A 179 -24.49 -2.07 -28.22
N GLY A 180 -23.26 -2.52 -28.13
CA GLY A 180 -22.85 -3.82 -28.65
C GLY A 180 -21.45 -4.27 -28.25
N ILE A 181 -21.17 -5.55 -28.46
CA ILE A 181 -19.82 -6.11 -28.28
C ILE A 181 -18.96 -5.64 -29.45
N GLN A 182 -17.88 -4.93 -29.14
CA GLN A 182 -16.90 -4.43 -30.09
C GLN A 182 -15.55 -5.09 -29.87
N LYS A 183 -14.92 -5.51 -30.95
CA LYS A 183 -13.50 -5.91 -31.00
C LYS A 183 -12.73 -4.79 -31.69
N PRO A 184 -11.47 -4.55 -31.33
CA PRO A 184 -10.68 -3.55 -32.05
C PRO A 184 -10.44 -3.98 -33.51
N ASP A 185 -10.63 -3.05 -34.43
CA ASP A 185 -10.40 -3.28 -35.86
C ASP A 185 -9.00 -2.82 -36.31
N ASN A 186 -8.38 -1.89 -35.57
CA ASN A 186 -7.08 -1.31 -35.91
C ASN A 186 -6.35 -0.85 -34.63
N PHE A 187 -5.11 -0.38 -34.78
CA PHE A 187 -4.27 0.04 -33.66
C PHE A 187 -4.89 1.16 -32.83
N VAL A 188 -5.40 2.21 -33.46
CA VAL A 188 -6.02 3.34 -32.77
C VAL A 188 -7.27 2.89 -32.01
N ASP A 189 -8.04 2.00 -32.60
CA ASP A 189 -9.22 1.42 -31.96
C ASP A 189 -8.85 0.51 -30.78
N ALA A 190 -7.75 -0.26 -30.90
CA ALA A 190 -7.23 -1.05 -29.80
C ALA A 190 -6.78 -0.17 -28.62
N CYS A 191 -6.13 0.97 -28.89
CA CYS A 191 -5.81 1.97 -27.87
C CYS A 191 -7.07 2.55 -27.20
N ARG A 192 -8.12 2.85 -27.99
CA ARG A 192 -9.41 3.32 -27.49
C ARG A 192 -10.10 2.28 -26.60
N VAL A 193 -10.12 1.00 -27.01
CA VAL A 193 -10.69 -0.10 -26.22
C VAL A 193 -9.90 -0.28 -24.92
N THR A 194 -8.57 -0.21 -24.98
CA THR A 194 -7.72 -0.28 -23.78
C THR A 194 -8.04 0.85 -22.82
N ALA A 195 -8.17 2.08 -23.31
CA ALA A 195 -8.57 3.23 -22.48
C ALA A 195 -9.93 3.01 -21.80
N TYR A 196 -10.90 2.46 -22.53
CA TYR A 196 -12.21 2.10 -21.99
C TYR A 196 -12.10 1.03 -20.88
N VAL A 197 -11.30 -0.01 -21.09
CA VAL A 197 -11.04 -1.06 -20.11
C VAL A 197 -10.42 -0.48 -18.83
N ILE A 198 -9.42 0.40 -18.96
CA ILE A 198 -8.76 1.05 -17.81
C ILE A 198 -9.76 1.83 -16.97
N VAL A 199 -10.59 2.68 -17.61
CA VAL A 199 -11.57 3.50 -16.89
C VAL A 199 -12.54 2.62 -16.10
N HIS A 200 -13.08 1.55 -16.72
CA HIS A 200 -14.07 0.69 -16.10
C HIS A 200 -13.49 -0.38 -15.16
N ALA A 201 -12.17 -0.59 -15.16
CA ALA A 201 -11.55 -1.43 -14.15
C ALA A 201 -11.70 -0.84 -12.74
N PHE A 202 -11.60 0.48 -12.62
CA PHE A 202 -11.75 1.19 -11.35
C PHE A 202 -13.20 1.28 -10.84
N ASP A 203 -14.17 0.78 -11.59
CA ASP A 203 -15.53 0.58 -11.08
C ASP A 203 -15.61 -0.57 -10.05
N ILE A 204 -14.63 -1.51 -10.08
CA ILE A 204 -14.62 -2.68 -9.19
C ILE A 204 -13.31 -2.88 -8.43
N GLN A 205 -12.33 -2.00 -8.58
CA GLN A 205 -11.05 -2.08 -7.87
C GLN A 205 -10.60 -0.74 -7.32
N TYR A 206 -9.79 -0.76 -6.25
CA TYR A 206 -9.28 0.44 -5.60
C TYR A 206 -7.74 0.55 -5.60
N GLY A 207 -7.03 -0.55 -5.86
CA GLY A 207 -5.57 -0.59 -5.84
C GLY A 207 -4.92 -0.34 -7.19
N ASN A 208 -3.77 -0.96 -7.43
CA ASN A 208 -3.01 -0.81 -8.66
C ASN A 208 -3.59 -1.64 -9.80
N LEU A 209 -3.73 -1.02 -10.97
CA LEU A 209 -4.06 -1.66 -12.23
C LEU A 209 -2.79 -1.88 -13.05
N ALA A 210 -2.46 -3.11 -13.39
CA ALA A 210 -1.38 -3.43 -14.32
C ALA A 210 -1.95 -3.97 -15.64
N PHE A 211 -1.32 -3.64 -16.76
CA PHE A 211 -1.64 -4.22 -18.07
C PHE A 211 -0.41 -4.23 -18.97
N SER A 212 -0.32 -5.24 -19.86
CA SER A 212 0.73 -5.32 -20.89
C SER A 212 0.30 -4.61 -22.16
N ILE A 213 1.21 -3.83 -22.76
CA ILE A 213 0.95 -3.19 -24.07
C ILE A 213 1.20 -4.13 -25.26
N ALA A 214 1.76 -5.31 -25.06
CA ALA A 214 2.10 -6.23 -26.15
C ALA A 214 0.91 -6.61 -27.05
N PRO A 215 -0.33 -6.82 -26.55
CA PRO A 215 -1.47 -7.11 -27.42
C PRO A 215 -1.79 -6.01 -28.44
N LEU A 216 -1.41 -4.76 -28.19
CA LEU A 216 -1.60 -3.64 -29.12
C LEU A 216 -0.68 -3.75 -30.35
N ALA A 217 0.51 -4.34 -30.19
CA ALA A 217 1.51 -4.43 -31.25
C ALA A 217 1.02 -5.26 -32.45
N ALA A 218 0.18 -6.27 -32.21
CA ALA A 218 -0.40 -7.09 -33.27
C ALA A 218 -1.25 -6.27 -34.25
N PHE A 219 -2.00 -5.29 -33.74
CA PHE A 219 -2.82 -4.39 -34.57
C PHE A 219 -1.96 -3.43 -35.40
N LEU A 220 -0.86 -2.92 -34.81
CA LEU A 220 0.07 -2.06 -35.53
C LEU A 220 0.74 -2.81 -36.69
N ARG A 221 1.16 -4.05 -36.48
CA ARG A 221 1.73 -4.93 -37.50
C ARG A 221 0.75 -5.23 -38.62
N ALA A 222 -0.48 -5.61 -38.29
CA ALA A 222 -1.51 -5.91 -39.28
C ALA A 222 -1.73 -4.72 -40.23
N GLN A 223 -1.77 -3.50 -39.72
CA GLN A 223 -1.88 -2.29 -40.52
C GLN A 223 -0.68 -2.04 -41.44
N GLY A 224 0.55 -2.32 -41.01
CA GLY A 224 1.76 -2.18 -41.81
C GLY A 224 1.81 -3.20 -42.96
N ASN A 225 1.39 -4.44 -42.71
CA ASN A 225 1.49 -5.54 -43.67
C ASN A 225 0.30 -5.60 -44.66
N GLU A 226 -0.93 -5.42 -44.17
CA GLU A 226 -2.15 -5.66 -44.96
C GLU A 226 -2.66 -4.40 -45.66
N ALA A 227 -2.50 -3.23 -45.07
CA ALA A 227 -3.04 -1.99 -45.60
C ALA A 227 -2.13 -1.31 -46.64
N GLY A 228 -0.89 -1.77 -46.80
CA GLY A 228 0.09 -1.14 -47.72
C GLY A 228 0.35 0.34 -47.41
N LYS A 229 0.18 0.75 -46.13
CA LYS A 229 0.37 2.12 -45.67
C LYS A 229 1.84 2.51 -45.77
N ASP A 230 2.10 3.74 -46.15
CA ASP A 230 3.44 4.27 -46.13
C ASP A 230 3.93 4.42 -44.67
N SER A 231 5.23 4.42 -44.47
CA SER A 231 5.87 4.52 -43.17
C SER A 231 5.46 5.79 -42.39
N GLU A 232 5.22 6.90 -43.08
CA GLU A 232 4.82 8.16 -42.46
C GLU A 232 3.39 8.11 -41.90
N THR A 233 2.47 7.50 -42.66
CA THR A 233 1.08 7.31 -42.19
C THR A 233 1.04 6.38 -41.00
N LEU A 234 1.80 5.29 -40.99
CA LEU A 234 1.88 4.35 -39.88
C LEU A 234 2.45 5.03 -38.60
N GLN A 235 3.48 5.85 -38.77
CA GLN A 235 4.07 6.61 -37.62
C GLN A 235 3.08 7.64 -37.04
N LYS A 236 2.28 8.30 -37.89
CA LYS A 236 1.24 9.24 -37.41
C LYS A 236 0.15 8.51 -36.63
N GLU A 237 -0.31 7.35 -37.10
CA GLU A 237 -1.31 6.54 -36.40
C GLU A 237 -0.76 5.98 -35.10
N LEU A 238 0.50 5.53 -35.08
CA LEU A 238 1.21 5.11 -33.86
C LEU A 238 1.24 6.23 -32.83
N SER A 239 1.75 7.40 -33.23
CA SER A 239 1.86 8.54 -32.32
C SER A 239 0.51 9.01 -31.79
N PHE A 240 -0.53 9.01 -32.64
CA PHE A 240 -1.88 9.38 -32.24
C PHE A 240 -2.51 8.36 -31.30
N GLY A 241 -2.42 7.06 -31.57
CA GLY A 241 -2.99 6.01 -30.72
C GLY A 241 -2.32 5.96 -29.35
N VAL A 242 -0.99 6.07 -29.31
CA VAL A 242 -0.22 6.17 -28.06
C VAL A 242 -0.64 7.41 -27.26
N ARG A 243 -0.75 8.58 -27.92
CA ARG A 243 -1.21 9.81 -27.25
C ARG A 243 -2.60 9.66 -26.65
N LEU A 244 -3.55 9.11 -27.42
CA LEU A 244 -4.92 8.87 -26.96
C LEU A 244 -4.96 8.02 -25.68
N LEU A 245 -4.22 6.91 -25.67
CA LEU A 245 -4.18 6.02 -24.50
C LEU A 245 -3.50 6.69 -23.31
N ARG A 246 -2.37 7.37 -23.51
CA ARG A 246 -1.66 8.09 -22.45
C ARG A 246 -2.49 9.23 -21.86
N ASP A 247 -3.26 9.97 -22.66
CA ASP A 247 -4.11 11.05 -22.15
C ASP A 247 -5.15 10.50 -21.14
N ILE A 248 -5.71 9.33 -21.39
CA ILE A 248 -6.63 8.67 -20.45
C ILE A 248 -5.88 8.18 -19.20
N ILE A 249 -4.73 7.52 -19.36
CA ILE A 249 -3.91 7.09 -18.23
C ILE A 249 -3.53 8.29 -17.36
N ASN A 250 -3.16 9.41 -17.98
CA ASN A 250 -2.80 10.65 -17.28
C ASN A 250 -3.98 11.24 -16.47
N ILE A 251 -5.19 11.24 -17.05
CA ILE A 251 -6.40 11.69 -16.34
C ILE A 251 -6.67 10.77 -15.14
N GLU A 252 -6.63 9.46 -15.34
CA GLU A 252 -6.87 8.50 -14.27
C GLU A 252 -5.82 8.63 -13.14
N THR A 253 -4.55 8.83 -13.50
CA THR A 253 -3.45 8.91 -12.52
C THR A 253 -3.37 10.27 -11.85
N ASN A 254 -3.30 11.37 -12.63
CA ASN A 254 -2.99 12.70 -12.10
C ASN A 254 -4.24 13.45 -11.57
N GLU A 255 -5.43 13.21 -12.13
CA GLU A 255 -6.65 13.88 -11.68
C GLU A 255 -7.47 13.05 -10.70
N LYS A 256 -7.49 11.71 -10.85
CA LYS A 256 -8.29 10.82 -10.00
C LYS A 256 -7.48 10.08 -8.94
N GLY A 257 -6.14 10.09 -9.06
CA GLY A 257 -5.23 9.43 -8.11
C GLY A 257 -5.21 7.90 -8.24
N HIS A 258 -5.66 7.34 -9.37
CA HIS A 258 -5.61 5.91 -9.61
C HIS A 258 -4.17 5.46 -9.90
N LYS A 259 -3.78 4.30 -9.40
CA LYS A 259 -2.45 3.71 -9.61
C LYS A 259 -2.48 2.79 -10.81
N ILE A 260 -1.75 3.15 -11.88
CA ILE A 260 -1.71 2.40 -13.14
C ILE A 260 -0.26 2.04 -13.46
N SER A 261 -0.03 0.79 -13.83
CA SER A 261 1.28 0.26 -14.22
C SER A 261 1.23 -0.31 -15.63
N THR A 262 1.97 0.31 -16.54
CA THR A 262 2.11 -0.17 -17.93
C THR A 262 3.29 -1.13 -18.00
N VAL A 263 3.03 -2.40 -18.33
CA VAL A 263 4.03 -3.47 -18.39
C VAL A 263 4.59 -3.59 -19.80
N ILE A 264 5.91 -3.52 -19.89
CA ILE A 264 6.70 -3.68 -21.13
C ILE A 264 7.52 -4.97 -20.99
N ASN A 265 7.03 -6.04 -21.58
CA ASN A 265 7.71 -7.33 -21.57
C ASN A 265 7.95 -7.81 -22.99
N LEU A 266 9.21 -7.90 -23.39
CA LEU A 266 9.61 -8.31 -24.73
C LEU A 266 9.14 -9.74 -25.07
N ASN A 267 9.05 -10.62 -24.06
CA ASN A 267 8.59 -12.00 -24.22
C ASN A 267 7.07 -12.13 -24.44
N ASP A 268 6.31 -11.05 -24.22
CA ASP A 268 4.88 -11.01 -24.52
C ASP A 268 4.58 -10.80 -26.02
N ALA A 269 5.58 -10.40 -26.82
CA ALA A 269 5.51 -10.21 -28.26
C ALA A 269 6.45 -11.18 -28.97
N ASP A 270 5.92 -12.14 -29.72
CA ASP A 270 6.74 -13.08 -30.48
C ASP A 270 7.35 -12.43 -31.74
N GLU A 271 8.40 -13.06 -32.28
CA GLU A 271 9.12 -12.54 -33.45
C GLU A 271 8.28 -12.60 -34.72
N GLU A 272 7.43 -13.61 -34.84
CA GLU A 272 6.56 -13.78 -36.00
C GLU A 272 5.40 -12.79 -35.98
N ASN A 273 4.90 -12.39 -34.79
CA ASN A 273 3.64 -11.68 -34.59
C ASN A 273 3.75 -10.23 -34.11
N GLY A 274 4.91 -9.60 -34.14
CA GLY A 274 4.93 -8.17 -33.96
C GLY A 274 6.00 -7.59 -33.05
N ARG A 275 7.10 -8.30 -32.75
CA ARG A 275 8.18 -7.79 -31.90
C ARG A 275 8.73 -6.45 -32.35
N GLN A 276 8.92 -6.24 -33.67
CA GLN A 276 9.37 -4.95 -34.19
C GLN A 276 8.32 -3.84 -33.96
N SER A 277 7.04 -4.13 -34.17
CA SER A 277 5.94 -3.19 -33.88
C SER A 277 5.83 -2.88 -32.38
N PHE A 278 6.09 -3.89 -31.54
CA PHE A 278 6.15 -3.71 -30.08
C PHE A 278 7.28 -2.77 -29.65
N ILE A 279 8.47 -2.90 -30.24
CA ILE A 279 9.62 -2.03 -29.97
C ILE A 279 9.28 -0.59 -30.37
N MET A 280 8.81 -0.36 -31.62
CA MET A 280 8.42 0.97 -32.09
C MET A 280 7.36 1.63 -31.19
N MET A 281 6.38 0.85 -30.76
CA MET A 281 5.33 1.31 -29.86
C MET A 281 5.88 1.64 -28.45
N THR A 282 6.77 0.81 -27.92
CA THR A 282 7.42 1.04 -26.62
C THR A 282 8.24 2.32 -26.66
N GLU A 283 9.05 2.53 -27.68
CA GLU A 283 9.83 3.75 -27.86
C GLU A 283 8.93 4.99 -27.93
N GLU A 284 7.81 4.91 -28.66
CA GLU A 284 6.87 6.03 -28.78
C GLU A 284 6.22 6.35 -27.40
N PHE A 285 5.79 5.34 -26.64
CA PHE A 285 5.26 5.53 -25.28
C PHE A 285 6.27 6.25 -24.37
N LEU A 286 7.49 5.76 -24.31
CA LEU A 286 8.54 6.29 -23.44
C LEU A 286 8.97 7.70 -23.85
N ASN A 287 9.12 7.95 -25.17
CA ASN A 287 9.53 9.24 -25.69
C ASN A 287 8.47 10.32 -25.45
N GLN A 288 7.19 10.00 -25.63
CA GLN A 288 6.10 10.94 -25.33
C GLN A 288 6.04 11.25 -23.82
N GLU A 289 6.23 10.26 -22.95
CA GLU A 289 6.23 10.45 -21.50
C GLU A 289 7.37 11.37 -21.07
N ALA A 290 8.58 11.10 -21.55
CA ALA A 290 9.76 11.92 -21.28
C ALA A 290 9.60 13.36 -21.79
N ALA A 291 9.03 13.54 -22.99
CA ALA A 291 8.79 14.86 -23.56
C ALA A 291 7.75 15.67 -22.75
N ASP A 292 6.68 15.04 -22.26
CA ASP A 292 5.66 15.72 -21.44
C ASP A 292 6.23 16.12 -20.06
N LYS A 293 7.05 15.27 -19.47
CA LYS A 293 7.76 15.58 -18.22
C LYS A 293 8.73 16.76 -18.39
N GLN A 294 9.47 16.83 -19.50
CA GLN A 294 10.34 17.96 -19.80
C GLN A 294 9.58 19.28 -19.97
N LYS A 295 8.40 19.24 -20.60
CA LYS A 295 7.56 20.44 -20.79
C LYS A 295 6.97 20.94 -19.47
N ASN A 296 6.64 20.03 -18.57
CA ASN A 296 6.04 20.35 -17.29
C ASN A 296 6.69 19.54 -16.17
N MET A 297 7.63 20.13 -15.45
CA MET A 297 8.33 19.46 -14.37
C MET A 297 7.42 19.04 -13.19
N SER A 298 6.27 19.70 -13.01
CA SER A 298 5.28 19.31 -12.01
C SER A 298 4.43 18.11 -12.44
N TYR A 299 4.49 17.72 -13.72
CA TYR A 299 3.78 16.55 -14.22
C TYR A 299 4.28 15.27 -13.54
N ILE A 300 3.36 14.44 -13.04
CA ILE A 300 3.66 13.14 -12.47
C ILE A 300 3.57 12.10 -13.60
N PRO A 301 4.70 11.53 -14.04
CA PRO A 301 4.71 10.52 -15.08
C PRO A 301 4.06 9.22 -14.61
N ASN A 302 3.48 8.49 -15.57
CA ASN A 302 2.92 7.16 -15.31
C ASN A 302 4.03 6.17 -14.95
N ARG A 303 3.65 5.10 -14.24
CA ARG A 303 4.56 4.03 -13.91
C ARG A 303 4.71 3.07 -15.09
N TYR A 304 5.95 2.79 -15.49
CA TYR A 304 6.29 1.76 -16.45
C TYR A 304 7.12 0.67 -15.78
N ILE A 305 6.75 -0.57 -16.05
CA ILE A 305 7.48 -1.77 -15.60
C ILE A 305 8.14 -2.37 -16.82
N TYR A 306 9.47 -2.27 -16.90
CA TYR A 306 10.28 -2.82 -17.98
C TYR A 306 10.92 -4.14 -17.55
N ILE A 307 10.64 -5.19 -18.31
CA ILE A 307 11.12 -6.53 -18.00
C ILE A 307 12.46 -6.78 -18.71
N LEU A 308 13.48 -7.09 -17.92
CA LEU A 308 14.77 -7.56 -18.40
C LEU A 308 14.65 -9.06 -18.74
N THR A 309 15.00 -9.40 -19.98
CA THR A 309 14.96 -10.76 -20.56
C THR A 309 16.34 -11.13 -21.10
N ASP A 310 16.54 -12.35 -21.59
CA ASP A 310 17.78 -12.77 -22.23
C ASP A 310 18.13 -11.90 -23.45
N ASP A 311 17.11 -11.37 -24.14
CA ASP A 311 17.28 -10.61 -25.39
C ASP A 311 17.62 -9.13 -25.20
N ASN A 312 17.54 -8.58 -23.96
CA ASN A 312 17.73 -7.14 -23.71
C ASN A 312 18.56 -6.79 -22.47
N ASN A 313 19.20 -7.76 -21.80
CA ASN A 313 19.87 -7.56 -20.51
C ASN A 313 21.35 -7.15 -20.57
N THR A 314 21.98 -7.15 -21.75
CA THR A 314 23.41 -6.85 -21.89
C THR A 314 23.72 -6.23 -23.24
N ASN A 315 24.80 -5.43 -23.29
CA ASN A 315 25.33 -4.87 -24.52
C ASN A 315 25.82 -6.03 -25.41
N GLY A 316 25.13 -6.25 -26.53
CA GLY A 316 25.32 -7.39 -27.42
C GLY A 316 24.08 -8.30 -27.55
N SER A 317 23.08 -8.13 -26.68
CA SER A 317 21.75 -8.72 -26.89
C SER A 317 21.05 -8.08 -28.08
N ASN A 318 20.16 -8.82 -28.73
CA ASN A 318 19.48 -8.39 -29.96
C ASN A 318 18.72 -7.05 -29.83
N TYR A 319 18.19 -6.79 -28.62
CA TYR A 319 17.37 -5.61 -28.33
C TYR A 319 17.94 -4.73 -27.21
N TRP A 320 19.26 -4.75 -27.05
CA TRP A 320 19.95 -3.89 -26.07
C TRP A 320 19.64 -2.40 -26.26
N HIS A 321 19.50 -1.93 -27.51
CA HIS A 321 19.19 -0.53 -27.81
C HIS A 321 17.91 -0.04 -27.11
N LEU A 322 16.93 -0.91 -26.87
CA LEU A 322 15.74 -0.56 -26.13
C LEU A 322 16.03 -0.34 -24.63
N THR A 323 16.85 -1.21 -24.03
CA THR A 323 17.30 -1.04 -22.65
C THR A 323 18.16 0.21 -22.50
N GLU A 324 19.01 0.50 -23.46
CA GLU A 324 19.80 1.75 -23.47
C GLU A 324 18.88 2.98 -23.54
N THR A 325 17.83 2.96 -24.33
CA THR A 325 16.81 4.01 -24.36
C THR A 325 16.11 4.15 -23.01
N VAL A 326 15.71 3.03 -22.39
CA VAL A 326 15.09 3.00 -21.06
C VAL A 326 16.02 3.58 -20.00
N MET A 327 17.32 3.21 -20.00
CA MET A 327 18.31 3.77 -19.06
C MET A 327 18.47 5.28 -19.23
N ASN A 328 18.59 5.76 -20.47
CA ASN A 328 18.75 7.19 -20.76
C ASN A 328 17.53 8.00 -20.27
N ILE A 329 16.31 7.50 -20.46
CA ILE A 329 15.11 8.15 -19.97
C ILE A 329 15.05 8.10 -18.45
N THR A 330 15.33 6.94 -17.84
CA THR A 330 15.30 6.73 -16.38
C THR A 330 16.30 7.60 -15.65
N ASN A 331 17.45 7.85 -16.25
CA ASN A 331 18.47 8.74 -15.69
C ASN A 331 17.98 10.18 -15.56
N ILE A 332 17.20 10.67 -16.53
CA ILE A 332 16.64 12.02 -16.53
C ILE A 332 15.33 12.07 -15.75
N HIS A 333 14.46 11.08 -15.95
CA HIS A 333 13.11 11.00 -15.41
C HIS A 333 12.81 9.57 -14.93
N PRO A 334 13.07 9.23 -13.65
CA PRO A 334 12.98 7.86 -13.15
C PRO A 334 11.53 7.40 -12.89
N PHE A 335 10.75 7.23 -13.94
CA PHE A 335 9.40 6.68 -13.89
C PHE A 335 9.31 5.20 -14.35
N ILE A 336 10.45 4.58 -14.66
CA ILE A 336 10.55 3.21 -15.12
C ILE A 336 11.14 2.34 -14.01
N ASP A 337 10.51 1.19 -13.77
CA ASP A 337 11.02 0.16 -12.88
C ASP A 337 11.58 -1.00 -13.71
N LEU A 338 12.69 -1.57 -13.27
CA LEU A 338 13.32 -2.72 -13.92
C LEU A 338 13.02 -3.99 -13.13
N ILE A 339 12.51 -5.02 -13.80
CA ILE A 339 12.22 -6.31 -13.20
C ILE A 339 12.89 -7.40 -14.03
N SER A 340 13.67 -8.27 -13.40
CA SER A 340 14.17 -9.46 -14.06
C SER A 340 13.03 -10.46 -14.35
N GLU A 341 12.99 -11.06 -15.53
CA GLU A 341 12.02 -12.12 -15.85
C GLU A 341 12.11 -13.31 -14.87
N LYS A 342 13.31 -13.56 -14.31
CA LYS A 342 13.53 -14.60 -13.30
C LYS A 342 12.73 -14.33 -12.01
N GLN A 343 12.53 -13.05 -11.66
CA GLN A 343 11.67 -12.64 -10.55
C GLN A 343 10.20 -12.92 -10.85
N ILE A 344 9.75 -12.63 -12.08
CA ILE A 344 8.37 -12.85 -12.49
C ILE A 344 8.03 -14.35 -12.49
N ALA A 345 8.93 -15.19 -12.95
CA ALA A 345 8.75 -16.64 -12.94
C ALA A 345 8.46 -17.17 -11.52
N ASN A 346 9.00 -16.51 -10.49
CA ASN A 346 8.80 -16.86 -9.09
C ASN A 346 7.55 -16.20 -8.46
N SER A 347 7.02 -15.13 -9.06
CA SER A 347 6.00 -14.28 -8.42
C SER A 347 4.57 -14.82 -8.46
N GLN A 348 4.29 -15.86 -9.25
CA GLN A 348 2.93 -16.40 -9.46
C GLN A 348 1.86 -15.35 -9.87
N THR A 349 2.25 -14.12 -10.18
CA THR A 349 1.35 -13.12 -10.75
C THR A 349 1.36 -13.26 -12.28
N HIS A 350 0.20 -13.49 -12.87
CA HIS A 350 0.02 -13.67 -14.32
C HIS A 350 -1.12 -12.79 -14.83
N LYS A 351 -1.23 -12.64 -16.13
CA LYS A 351 -2.36 -11.91 -16.75
C LYS A 351 -3.69 -12.53 -16.31
N GLY A 352 -4.62 -11.72 -15.84
CA GLY A 352 -5.87 -12.14 -15.22
C GLY A 352 -5.81 -12.33 -13.70
N TRP A 353 -4.62 -12.18 -13.06
CA TRP A 353 -4.49 -12.22 -11.62
C TRP A 353 -5.07 -10.96 -10.95
N PHE A 354 -5.64 -11.13 -9.75
CA PHE A 354 -6.07 -10.02 -8.91
C PHE A 354 -5.89 -10.31 -7.41
N SER A 355 -5.83 -9.26 -6.62
CA SER A 355 -5.83 -9.34 -5.17
C SER A 355 -7.24 -9.09 -4.63
N GLN A 356 -7.76 -10.02 -3.81
CA GLN A 356 -9.07 -9.88 -3.16
C GLN A 356 -9.08 -8.76 -2.13
N GLY A 357 -7.97 -8.57 -1.41
CA GLY A 357 -7.80 -7.57 -0.37
C GLY A 357 -6.44 -7.69 0.31
N LYS A 358 -6.15 -6.75 1.21
CA LYS A 358 -4.86 -6.66 1.90
C LYS A 358 -5.04 -6.32 3.37
N ALA A 359 -4.21 -6.94 4.22
CA ALA A 359 -4.01 -6.54 5.61
C ALA A 359 -2.52 -6.54 5.91
N THR A 360 -2.02 -5.56 6.65
CA THR A 360 -0.59 -5.43 7.00
C THR A 360 -0.37 -5.67 8.48
N ILE A 361 0.62 -6.50 8.81
CA ILE A 361 1.05 -6.76 10.19
C ILE A 361 2.11 -5.74 10.65
N ASN A 362 1.99 -5.26 11.88
CA ASN A 362 3.00 -4.44 12.55
C ASN A 362 4.03 -5.32 13.27
N LEU A 363 5.17 -5.57 12.63
CA LEU A 363 6.22 -6.40 13.21
C LEU A 363 6.93 -5.71 14.39
N VAL A 364 6.93 -4.37 14.44
CA VAL A 364 7.54 -3.61 15.56
C VAL A 364 6.73 -3.81 16.83
N ASP A 365 5.38 -3.84 16.75
CA ASP A 365 4.52 -4.18 17.88
C ASP A 365 4.88 -5.57 18.43
N VAL A 366 5.06 -6.56 17.58
CA VAL A 366 5.44 -7.93 17.97
C VAL A 366 6.77 -7.92 18.73
N ALA A 367 7.78 -7.19 18.22
CA ALA A 367 9.11 -7.14 18.81
C ALA A 367 9.13 -6.41 20.16
N LEU A 368 8.45 -5.26 20.27
CA LEU A 368 8.37 -4.49 21.51
C LEU A 368 7.54 -5.21 22.57
N SER A 369 6.41 -5.84 22.18
CA SER A 369 5.60 -6.66 23.09
C SER A 369 6.35 -7.88 23.60
N ALA A 370 7.31 -8.42 22.83
CA ALA A 370 8.19 -9.51 23.27
C ALA A 370 9.27 -9.04 24.25
N GLY A 371 9.51 -7.72 24.41
CA GLY A 371 10.56 -7.19 25.27
C GLY A 371 11.97 -7.64 24.88
N GLY A 372 12.22 -7.92 23.60
CA GLY A 372 13.50 -8.43 23.09
C GLY A 372 13.72 -9.93 23.27
N ASP A 373 12.78 -10.67 23.86
CA ASP A 373 12.84 -12.13 24.02
C ASP A 373 12.44 -12.83 22.70
N THR A 374 13.39 -13.54 22.10
CA THR A 374 13.17 -14.24 20.82
C THR A 374 12.10 -15.34 20.89
N LYS A 375 11.93 -16.03 22.04
CA LYS A 375 10.91 -17.07 22.16
C LYS A 375 9.52 -16.46 22.22
N LYS A 376 9.36 -15.46 23.07
CA LYS A 376 8.10 -14.69 23.14
C LYS A 376 7.75 -14.02 21.82
N PHE A 377 8.76 -13.58 21.06
CA PHE A 377 8.55 -12.98 19.73
C PHE A 377 7.77 -13.91 18.82
N TRP A 378 8.17 -15.19 18.69
CA TRP A 378 7.48 -16.15 17.82
C TRP A 378 6.06 -16.44 18.31
N ASP A 379 5.86 -16.60 19.62
CA ASP A 379 4.53 -16.84 20.21
C ASP A 379 3.57 -15.66 19.95
N ILE A 380 4.08 -14.42 20.01
CA ILE A 380 3.28 -13.21 19.74
C ILE A 380 3.05 -13.05 18.24
N LEU A 381 4.06 -13.31 17.40
CA LEU A 381 3.94 -13.26 15.94
C LEU A 381 2.81 -14.19 15.47
N ASP A 382 2.76 -15.44 15.92
CA ASP A 382 1.71 -16.38 15.55
C ASP A 382 0.31 -15.90 15.95
N LYS A 383 0.16 -15.26 17.12
CA LYS A 383 -1.11 -14.66 17.54
C LYS A 383 -1.52 -13.51 16.62
N ARG A 384 -0.59 -12.61 16.25
CA ARG A 384 -0.86 -11.49 15.33
C ARG A 384 -1.19 -12.00 13.93
N LEU A 385 -0.46 -13.03 13.45
CA LEU A 385 -0.75 -13.69 12.17
C LEU A 385 -2.16 -14.28 12.15
N THR A 386 -2.61 -14.91 13.25
CA THR A 386 -3.98 -15.42 13.34
C THR A 386 -5.02 -14.29 13.21
N THR A 387 -4.77 -13.13 13.81
CA THR A 387 -5.66 -11.96 13.66
C THR A 387 -5.67 -11.44 12.23
N CYS A 388 -4.50 -11.37 11.58
CA CYS A 388 -4.39 -10.99 10.16
C CYS A 388 -5.10 -11.98 9.24
N HIS A 389 -5.00 -13.29 9.50
CA HIS A 389 -5.71 -14.33 8.75
C HIS A 389 -7.22 -14.12 8.77
N LEU A 390 -7.80 -13.89 9.95
CA LEU A 390 -9.23 -13.61 10.09
C LEU A 390 -9.64 -12.31 9.38
N ALA A 391 -8.79 -11.28 9.45
CA ALA A 391 -9.04 -10.03 8.74
C ALA A 391 -9.01 -10.21 7.21
N LEU A 392 -8.07 -10.99 6.69
CA LEU A 392 -8.00 -11.32 5.26
C LEU A 392 -9.20 -12.15 4.81
N LYS A 393 -9.63 -13.14 5.62
CA LYS A 393 -10.85 -13.91 5.32
C LYS A 393 -12.11 -13.03 5.27
N THR A 394 -12.16 -11.97 6.06
CA THR A 394 -13.27 -11.00 6.02
C THR A 394 -13.37 -10.32 4.64
N TRP A 395 -12.23 -10.06 3.97
CA TRP A 395 -12.23 -9.61 2.56
C TRP A 395 -12.78 -10.67 1.60
N HIS A 396 -12.32 -11.92 1.73
CA HIS A 396 -12.83 -13.02 0.92
C HIS A 396 -14.35 -13.18 1.06
N ASP A 397 -14.82 -13.25 2.30
CA ASP A 397 -16.26 -13.42 2.60
C ASP A 397 -17.09 -12.26 2.03
N ARG A 398 -16.53 -11.06 1.95
CA ARG A 398 -17.20 -9.89 1.36
C ARG A 398 -17.40 -10.01 -0.15
N LEU A 399 -16.49 -10.69 -0.85
CA LEU A 399 -16.55 -10.88 -2.30
C LEU A 399 -17.40 -12.08 -2.71
N LEU A 400 -17.71 -13.02 -1.79
CA LEU A 400 -18.58 -14.16 -2.08
C LEU A 400 -19.98 -13.70 -2.48
N GLY A 401 -20.52 -14.33 -3.52
CA GLY A 401 -21.85 -14.02 -4.03
C GLY A 401 -21.93 -12.82 -4.97
N VAL A 402 -20.79 -12.16 -5.28
CA VAL A 402 -20.75 -11.09 -6.29
C VAL A 402 -20.99 -11.67 -7.68
N SER A 403 -21.89 -11.04 -8.45
CA SER A 403 -22.21 -11.48 -9.82
C SER A 403 -21.16 -11.00 -10.82
N SER A 404 -20.88 -11.80 -11.85
CA SER A 404 -20.08 -11.43 -13.01
C SER A 404 -20.64 -10.18 -13.75
N ASN A 405 -21.90 -9.86 -13.54
CA ASN A 405 -22.54 -8.66 -14.08
C ASN A 405 -22.05 -7.35 -13.43
N SER A 406 -21.36 -7.42 -12.29
CA SER A 406 -20.78 -6.24 -11.63
C SER A 406 -19.77 -5.52 -12.53
N SER A 407 -19.05 -6.26 -13.39
CA SER A 407 -18.23 -5.72 -14.48
C SER A 407 -18.08 -6.75 -15.59
N SER A 408 -18.83 -6.58 -16.68
CA SER A 408 -18.76 -7.51 -17.82
C SER A 408 -17.36 -7.57 -18.42
N ILE A 409 -16.64 -6.43 -18.48
CA ILE A 409 -15.29 -6.36 -19.04
C ILE A 409 -14.32 -7.22 -18.24
N MET A 410 -14.38 -7.11 -16.93
CA MET A 410 -13.43 -7.77 -16.04
C MET A 410 -13.77 -9.26 -15.86
N TRP A 411 -15.03 -9.60 -15.69
CA TRP A 411 -15.46 -10.96 -15.35
C TRP A 411 -15.93 -11.81 -16.52
N GLN A 412 -16.52 -11.20 -17.57
CA GLN A 412 -17.11 -11.96 -18.68
C GLN A 412 -16.26 -11.87 -19.95
N ASN A 413 -15.61 -10.73 -20.20
CA ASN A 413 -14.85 -10.49 -21.43
C ASN A 413 -13.36 -10.80 -21.32
N GLY A 414 -12.90 -11.32 -20.17
CA GLY A 414 -11.55 -11.85 -20.02
C GLY A 414 -10.54 -10.90 -19.39
N GLY A 415 -10.94 -9.73 -18.89
CA GLY A 415 -10.03 -8.83 -18.19
C GLY A 415 -9.34 -9.52 -17.00
N LEU A 416 -10.11 -10.18 -16.16
CA LEU A 416 -9.64 -11.05 -15.07
C LEU A 416 -10.05 -12.51 -15.31
N ASP A 417 -11.32 -12.75 -15.66
CA ASP A 417 -11.86 -14.07 -15.91
C ASP A 417 -12.80 -14.02 -17.15
N ALA A 418 -13.33 -15.17 -17.53
CA ALA A 418 -14.16 -15.37 -18.71
C ALA A 418 -15.47 -16.10 -18.35
N LEU A 419 -16.09 -15.66 -17.28
CA LEU A 419 -17.34 -16.22 -16.75
C LEU A 419 -18.53 -15.93 -17.69
N ASP A 420 -19.55 -16.78 -17.65
CA ASP A 420 -20.82 -16.49 -18.29
C ASP A 420 -21.59 -15.38 -17.52
N CYS A 421 -22.56 -14.77 -18.19
CA CYS A 421 -23.48 -13.82 -17.59
C CYS A 421 -24.23 -14.46 -16.40
N ASP A 422 -24.50 -13.66 -15.37
CA ASP A 422 -25.17 -14.05 -14.12
C ASP A 422 -24.46 -15.13 -13.28
N LYS A 423 -23.21 -15.51 -13.62
CA LYS A 423 -22.41 -16.38 -12.75
C LYS A 423 -21.83 -15.58 -11.58
N LEU A 424 -21.60 -16.29 -10.47
CA LEU A 424 -20.88 -15.72 -9.33
C LEU A 424 -19.37 -15.81 -9.56
N ILE A 425 -18.62 -14.85 -9.03
CA ILE A 425 -17.15 -14.82 -9.13
C ILE A 425 -16.47 -15.78 -8.14
N ASP A 426 -17.22 -16.52 -7.34
CA ASP A 426 -16.71 -17.37 -6.26
C ASP A 426 -15.62 -18.34 -6.71
N THR A 427 -15.73 -18.88 -7.94
CA THR A 427 -14.71 -19.77 -8.51
C THR A 427 -13.37 -19.06 -8.77
N ALA A 428 -13.41 -17.77 -9.07
CA ALA A 428 -12.19 -16.96 -9.27
C ALA A 428 -11.51 -16.59 -7.95
N LEU A 429 -12.24 -16.70 -6.81
CA LEU A 429 -11.72 -16.39 -5.48
C LEU A 429 -10.97 -17.56 -4.81
N CYS A 430 -11.07 -18.78 -5.36
CA CYS A 430 -10.38 -19.96 -4.84
C CYS A 430 -8.89 -19.99 -5.23
N ASP A 431 -8.11 -20.89 -4.62
CA ASP A 431 -6.69 -21.12 -4.93
C ASP A 431 -6.45 -21.79 -6.31
N SER A 432 -7.25 -21.44 -7.29
CA SER A 432 -7.09 -21.88 -8.67
C SER A 432 -6.05 -21.08 -9.48
N GLY A 433 -5.36 -20.15 -8.82
CA GLY A 433 -4.32 -19.31 -9.41
C GLY A 433 -4.78 -17.97 -9.97
N HIS A 434 -6.07 -17.64 -9.91
CA HIS A 434 -6.57 -16.33 -10.41
C HIS A 434 -6.48 -15.22 -9.37
N SER A 435 -6.62 -15.50 -8.07
CA SER A 435 -6.63 -14.47 -7.04
C SER A 435 -5.84 -14.82 -5.80
N SER A 436 -5.53 -13.81 -5.00
CA SER A 436 -4.87 -13.99 -3.72
C SER A 436 -5.28 -12.91 -2.72
N LEU A 437 -5.23 -13.24 -1.43
CA LEU A 437 -5.24 -12.29 -0.32
C LEU A 437 -3.80 -11.91 0.03
N LEU A 438 -3.55 -10.63 0.30
CA LEU A 438 -2.20 -10.12 0.52
C LEU A 438 -1.94 -9.83 2.00
N LEU A 439 -0.95 -10.49 2.59
CA LEU A 439 -0.41 -10.13 3.89
C LEU A 439 0.74 -9.15 3.71
N GLY A 440 0.50 -7.90 4.05
CA GLY A 440 1.53 -6.86 4.08
C GLY A 440 2.42 -6.98 5.32
N ILE A 441 3.67 -6.56 5.22
CA ILE A 441 4.61 -6.47 6.34
C ILE A 441 5.17 -5.05 6.46
N ALA A 442 5.32 -4.55 7.70
CA ALA A 442 5.94 -3.27 7.99
C ALA A 442 6.81 -3.34 9.24
N GLY A 443 7.87 -2.52 9.30
CA GLY A 443 8.74 -2.39 10.47
C GLY A 443 9.76 -3.52 10.64
N MET A 444 10.19 -4.17 9.58
CA MET A 444 11.16 -5.28 9.67
C MET A 444 12.51 -4.82 10.22
N ASN A 445 13.01 -3.67 9.78
CA ASN A 445 14.29 -3.14 10.22
C ASN A 445 14.30 -2.87 11.73
N GLU A 446 13.29 -2.17 12.23
CA GLU A 446 13.10 -1.87 13.65
C GLU A 446 12.94 -3.16 14.48
N THR A 447 12.20 -4.12 13.95
CA THR A 447 12.05 -5.46 14.56
C THR A 447 13.40 -6.15 14.75
N CYS A 448 14.24 -6.15 13.73
CA CYS A 448 15.61 -6.69 13.81
C CYS A 448 16.45 -5.91 14.84
N MET A 449 16.34 -4.58 14.88
CA MET A 449 17.04 -3.75 15.86
C MET A 449 16.61 -4.07 17.29
N VAL A 450 15.33 -4.28 17.56
CA VAL A 450 14.82 -4.65 18.90
C VAL A 450 15.32 -6.03 19.32
N ILE A 451 15.19 -7.05 18.47
CA ILE A 451 15.46 -8.46 18.83
C ILE A 451 16.94 -8.83 18.68
N ARG A 452 17.64 -8.30 17.66
CA ARG A 452 19.03 -8.67 17.32
C ARG A 452 20.04 -7.58 17.63
N LYS A 453 19.60 -6.38 18.00
CA LYS A 453 20.42 -5.18 18.18
C LYS A 453 21.18 -4.80 16.91
N GLU A 454 20.65 -5.19 15.74
CA GLU A 454 21.23 -4.95 14.44
C GLU A 454 20.09 -4.92 13.41
N GLY A 455 20.04 -3.89 12.56
CA GLY A 455 19.03 -3.74 11.52
C GLY A 455 19.26 -4.65 10.31
N CYS A 456 18.37 -4.55 9.30
CA CYS A 456 18.44 -5.37 8.09
C CYS A 456 19.71 -5.16 7.24
N ASN A 457 20.45 -4.06 7.44
CA ASN A 457 21.73 -3.84 6.75
C ASN A 457 22.88 -4.69 7.32
N GLY A 458 22.73 -5.23 8.53
CA GLY A 458 23.72 -6.09 9.17
C GLY A 458 23.39 -7.58 9.00
N GLU A 459 24.43 -8.41 9.11
CA GLU A 459 24.34 -9.86 8.83
C GLU A 459 23.33 -10.58 9.76
N LYS A 460 23.35 -10.26 11.08
CA LYS A 460 22.44 -10.89 12.05
C LYS A 460 21.00 -10.45 11.87
N GLY A 461 20.80 -9.15 11.57
CA GLY A 461 19.49 -8.59 11.29
C GLY A 461 18.91 -9.20 10.02
N MET A 462 19.68 -9.23 8.93
CA MET A 462 19.26 -9.83 7.66
C MET A 462 18.90 -11.32 7.80
N LYS A 463 19.73 -12.11 8.46
CA LYS A 463 19.41 -13.53 8.73
C LYS A 463 18.12 -13.70 9.54
N PHE A 464 17.83 -12.78 10.43
CA PHE A 464 16.60 -12.81 11.22
C PHE A 464 15.40 -12.39 10.39
N ALA A 465 15.51 -11.35 9.57
CA ALA A 465 14.48 -10.92 8.64
C ALA A 465 14.05 -12.07 7.70
N VAL A 466 15.01 -12.75 7.07
CA VAL A 466 14.73 -13.92 6.22
C VAL A 466 14.00 -15.03 7.01
N LYS A 467 14.35 -15.26 8.28
CA LYS A 467 13.65 -16.26 9.12
C LYS A 467 12.20 -15.85 9.40
N ILE A 468 11.95 -14.56 9.65
CA ILE A 468 10.58 -14.04 9.86
C ILE A 468 9.75 -14.26 8.60
N ILE A 469 10.28 -13.88 7.43
CA ILE A 469 9.54 -14.01 6.17
C ILE A 469 9.26 -15.49 5.85
N LYS A 470 10.23 -16.38 6.06
CA LYS A 470 10.01 -17.83 5.88
C LYS A 470 8.91 -18.36 6.79
N HIS A 471 8.94 -18.01 8.08
CA HIS A 471 7.89 -18.39 9.02
C HIS A 471 6.51 -17.89 8.59
N ILE A 472 6.44 -16.64 8.11
CA ILE A 472 5.19 -16.08 7.57
C ILE A 472 4.74 -16.88 6.34
N ASN A 473 5.64 -17.18 5.39
CA ASN A 473 5.31 -17.97 4.20
C ASN A 473 4.80 -19.37 4.55
N ASP A 474 5.43 -20.05 5.52
CA ASP A 474 4.96 -21.35 6.00
C ASP A 474 3.51 -21.27 6.52
N ARG A 475 3.17 -20.20 7.26
CA ARG A 475 1.80 -19.95 7.74
C ARG A 475 0.83 -19.65 6.59
N LEU A 476 1.25 -18.85 5.60
CA LEU A 476 0.41 -18.57 4.42
C LEU A 476 0.12 -19.83 3.60
N GLU A 477 1.08 -20.72 3.47
CA GLU A 477 0.90 -22.02 2.79
C GLU A 477 -0.09 -22.91 3.57
N GLU A 478 0.02 -22.99 4.90
CA GLU A 478 -0.94 -23.70 5.74
C GLU A 478 -2.36 -23.15 5.55
N TRP A 479 -2.54 -21.82 5.51
CA TRP A 479 -3.86 -21.20 5.28
C TRP A 479 -4.37 -21.47 3.86
N THR A 480 -3.50 -21.42 2.85
CA THR A 480 -3.88 -21.73 1.46
C THR A 480 -4.45 -23.15 1.36
N ILE A 481 -3.79 -24.12 1.99
CA ILE A 481 -4.26 -25.51 2.01
C ILE A 481 -5.58 -25.65 2.80
N SER A 482 -5.69 -24.99 3.96
CA SER A 482 -6.86 -25.16 4.84
C SER A 482 -8.12 -24.50 4.31
N ASP A 483 -7.97 -23.35 3.67
CA ASP A 483 -9.09 -22.51 3.24
C ASP A 483 -9.42 -22.66 1.75
N ASN A 484 -8.50 -23.23 0.96
CA ASN A 484 -8.54 -23.25 -0.50
C ASN A 484 -8.62 -21.83 -1.11
N ILE A 485 -7.86 -20.91 -0.51
CA ILE A 485 -7.73 -19.50 -0.93
C ILE A 485 -6.25 -19.18 -1.06
N GLY A 486 -5.83 -18.52 -2.14
CA GLY A 486 -4.44 -18.10 -2.30
C GLY A 486 -4.07 -17.00 -1.31
N TYR A 487 -2.99 -17.19 -0.54
CA TYR A 487 -2.41 -16.17 0.34
C TYR A 487 -0.98 -15.87 -0.09
N LYS A 488 -0.62 -14.59 -0.16
CA LYS A 488 0.72 -14.15 -0.56
C LYS A 488 1.24 -13.05 0.34
N ILE A 489 2.56 -13.05 0.56
CA ILE A 489 3.24 -11.96 1.26
C ILE A 489 3.53 -10.81 0.28
N ALA A 490 3.34 -9.57 0.75
CA ALA A 490 3.67 -8.34 0.04
C ALA A 490 4.38 -7.35 0.96
N GLU A 491 5.23 -6.51 0.42
CA GLU A 491 5.75 -5.36 1.17
C GLU A 491 4.71 -4.23 1.22
N THR A 492 4.77 -3.42 2.26
CA THR A 492 3.87 -2.29 2.47
C THR A 492 4.67 -1.00 2.58
N TYR A 493 4.38 -0.06 1.71
CA TYR A 493 5.04 1.26 1.65
C TYR A 493 4.04 2.41 1.75
N ASP A 494 2.75 2.14 1.95
CA ASP A 494 1.77 3.22 1.99
C ASP A 494 1.88 4.04 3.27
N CYS A 495 1.70 5.34 3.11
CA CYS A 495 1.84 6.32 4.15
C CYS A 495 0.87 6.12 5.32
N ASP A 496 -0.38 5.80 5.02
CA ASP A 496 -1.43 5.69 6.04
C ASP A 496 -1.12 4.56 7.02
N THR A 497 -0.64 3.42 6.50
CA THR A 497 -0.23 2.27 7.33
C THR A 497 0.95 2.63 8.23
N VAL A 498 2.00 3.22 7.65
CA VAL A 498 3.23 3.57 8.39
C VAL A 498 2.94 4.62 9.46
N THR A 499 2.12 5.63 9.14
CA THR A 499 1.72 6.68 10.08
C THR A 499 0.88 6.10 11.22
N ALA A 500 -0.16 5.31 10.89
CA ALA A 500 -1.02 4.70 11.90
C ALA A 500 -0.23 3.81 12.87
N PHE A 501 0.69 3.00 12.35
CA PHE A 501 1.55 2.16 13.19
C PHE A 501 2.50 2.98 14.05
N THR A 502 3.12 4.03 13.50
CA THR A 502 4.04 4.91 14.25
C THR A 502 3.32 5.59 15.42
N GLU A 503 2.11 6.09 15.19
CA GLU A 503 1.29 6.73 16.23
C GLU A 503 0.87 5.73 17.32
N ALA A 504 0.36 4.56 16.93
CA ALA A 504 -0.05 3.52 17.85
C ALA A 504 1.11 3.00 18.72
N LEU A 505 2.30 2.81 18.12
CA LEU A 505 3.50 2.40 18.86
C LEU A 505 3.92 3.43 19.90
N LYS A 506 3.85 4.73 19.59
CA LYS A 506 4.13 5.79 20.55
C LYS A 506 3.15 5.80 21.73
N VAL A 507 1.87 5.59 21.43
CA VAL A 507 0.83 5.52 22.47
C VAL A 507 1.05 4.32 23.39
N ARG A 508 1.43 3.14 22.85
CA ARG A 508 1.55 1.90 23.61
C ARG A 508 2.87 1.73 24.35
N PHE A 509 3.98 2.17 23.76
CA PHE A 509 5.32 1.88 24.27
C PHE A 509 6.09 3.16 24.65
N GLY A 510 5.53 4.34 24.41
CA GLY A 510 6.22 5.62 24.62
C GLY A 510 7.38 5.82 23.65
N GLU A 511 8.37 6.61 24.05
CA GLU A 511 9.59 6.86 23.27
C GLU A 511 10.61 5.74 23.51
N VAL A 512 10.81 4.90 22.50
CA VAL A 512 11.83 3.86 22.49
C VAL A 512 12.98 4.32 21.60
N PRO A 513 14.22 4.49 22.15
CA PRO A 513 15.36 5.03 21.40
C PRO A 513 15.69 4.23 20.14
N GLY A 514 15.78 4.96 19.01
CA GLY A 514 16.06 4.39 17.67
C GLY A 514 14.90 3.62 17.04
N ILE A 515 13.72 3.58 17.68
CA ILE A 515 12.52 2.89 17.19
C ILE A 515 11.35 3.86 17.04
N THR A 516 10.76 4.32 18.15
CA THR A 516 9.56 5.19 18.10
C THR A 516 9.88 6.68 18.18
N ASP A 517 11.06 7.06 18.61
CA ASP A 517 11.56 8.44 18.69
C ASP A 517 11.87 9.05 17.32
N LYS A 518 12.12 8.23 16.29
CA LYS A 518 12.41 8.68 14.93
C LYS A 518 11.24 9.38 14.23
N GLY A 519 10.01 9.12 14.67
CA GLY A 519 8.79 9.66 14.06
C GLY A 519 8.29 8.87 12.85
N TYR A 520 8.91 7.73 12.53
CA TYR A 520 8.48 6.79 11.48
C TYR A 520 8.93 5.37 11.81
N ILE A 521 8.32 4.40 11.15
CA ILE A 521 8.83 3.03 11.01
C ILE A 521 9.08 2.73 9.54
N THR A 522 10.00 1.83 9.26
CA THR A 522 10.34 1.46 7.88
C THR A 522 9.18 0.69 7.23
N GLY A 523 8.75 1.14 6.06
CA GLY A 523 7.82 0.37 5.23
C GLY A 523 8.53 -0.85 4.62
N GLY A 524 7.88 -2.02 4.63
CA GLY A 524 8.45 -3.26 4.08
C GLY A 524 9.67 -3.78 4.84
N VAL A 525 10.63 -4.34 4.12
CA VAL A 525 11.81 -5.03 4.67
C VAL A 525 13.09 -4.19 4.57
N ARG A 526 13.03 -3.01 3.98
CA ARG A 526 14.23 -2.17 3.76
C ARG A 526 14.96 -1.90 5.07
N GLY A 527 16.30 -1.96 5.03
CA GLY A 527 17.15 -1.29 5.98
C GLY A 527 17.08 0.23 5.73
N ALA A 528 17.63 1.05 6.62
CA ALA A 528 17.89 2.44 6.33
C ALA A 528 18.64 2.51 4.99
N ALA A 529 18.27 3.46 4.10
CA ALA A 529 19.00 3.67 2.87
C ALA A 529 20.47 3.90 3.24
N VAL A 530 21.31 3.00 2.83
CA VAL A 530 22.74 3.15 3.02
C VAL A 530 23.21 4.03 1.85
N ASN A 531 24.07 4.99 2.13
CA ASN A 531 25.03 5.45 1.15
C ASN A 531 25.93 4.23 0.85
N ASP A 532 25.40 3.30 0.05
CA ASP A 532 26.11 2.10 -0.31
C ASP A 532 27.21 2.49 -1.29
N ASP A 533 28.43 2.56 -0.80
CA ASP A 533 29.62 2.69 -1.64
C ASP A 533 29.77 1.47 -2.59
N ASP A 534 28.99 0.38 -2.32
CA ASP A 534 28.95 -0.84 -3.13
C ASP A 534 27.50 -1.25 -3.46
N VAL A 535 27.07 -0.87 -4.65
CA VAL A 535 25.73 -1.21 -5.20
C VAL A 535 25.56 -2.73 -5.31
N SER A 536 26.60 -3.47 -5.68
CA SER A 536 26.52 -4.94 -5.82
C SER A 536 26.23 -5.64 -4.50
N GLU A 537 26.79 -5.17 -3.39
CA GLU A 537 26.50 -5.72 -2.07
C GLU A 537 25.04 -5.44 -1.66
N ALA A 538 24.54 -4.24 -1.95
CA ALA A 538 23.15 -3.86 -1.72
C ALA A 538 22.17 -4.73 -2.53
N LEU A 539 22.47 -4.95 -3.81
CA LEU A 539 21.66 -5.84 -4.67
C LEU A 539 21.68 -7.30 -4.17
N ALA A 540 22.82 -7.78 -3.70
CA ALA A 540 22.93 -9.13 -3.13
C ALA A 540 22.08 -9.29 -1.85
N ARG A 541 22.04 -8.27 -0.98
CA ARG A 541 21.14 -8.26 0.20
C ARG A 541 19.66 -8.23 -0.22
N CYS A 542 19.33 -7.42 -1.22
CA CYS A 542 17.98 -7.31 -1.77
C CYS A 542 17.47 -8.67 -2.28
N LYS A 543 18.31 -9.42 -3.00
CA LYS A 543 18.00 -10.76 -3.50
C LYS A 543 17.50 -11.70 -2.41
N LEU A 544 18.18 -11.74 -1.25
CA LEU A 544 17.80 -12.62 -0.13
C LEU A 544 16.37 -12.40 0.35
N ILE A 545 15.88 -11.18 0.23
CA ILE A 545 14.53 -10.79 0.62
C ILE A 545 13.55 -11.04 -0.51
N GLN A 546 13.86 -10.59 -1.73
CA GLN A 546 12.96 -10.70 -2.87
C GLN A 546 12.70 -12.16 -3.28
N GLU A 547 13.62 -13.07 -3.03
CA GLU A 547 13.40 -14.52 -3.21
C GLU A 547 12.30 -15.08 -2.29
N GLN A 548 11.98 -14.38 -1.20
CA GLN A 548 11.00 -14.83 -0.22
C GLN A 548 9.65 -14.11 -0.35
N ILE A 549 9.56 -13.04 -1.15
CA ILE A 549 8.37 -12.21 -1.29
C ILE A 549 7.76 -12.41 -2.67
N SER A 550 6.48 -12.81 -2.69
CA SER A 550 5.82 -13.20 -3.93
C SER A 550 5.25 -12.01 -4.72
N VAL A 551 5.00 -10.86 -4.07
CA VAL A 551 4.28 -9.73 -4.67
C VAL A 551 4.89 -8.40 -4.21
N TYR A 552 5.14 -7.49 -5.15
CA TYR A 552 5.51 -6.09 -4.89
C TYR A 552 6.72 -5.87 -3.98
N SER A 553 7.83 -6.52 -4.26
CA SER A 553 9.10 -6.18 -3.64
C SER A 553 9.99 -5.44 -4.62
N MET A 554 10.34 -4.18 -4.31
CA MET A 554 11.18 -3.34 -5.14
C MET A 554 12.31 -2.75 -4.32
N TYR A 555 13.55 -2.86 -4.79
CA TYR A 555 14.68 -2.14 -4.20
C TYR A 555 14.84 -0.77 -4.86
N GLN A 556 14.97 0.28 -4.06
CA GLN A 556 15.10 1.64 -4.57
C GLN A 556 16.58 2.04 -4.69
N LEU A 557 16.99 2.40 -5.88
CA LEU A 557 18.30 2.93 -6.21
C LEU A 557 18.22 4.42 -6.57
N ASP A 558 19.31 5.14 -6.37
CA ASP A 558 19.47 6.47 -6.95
C ASP A 558 19.70 6.35 -8.47
N SER A 559 19.03 7.19 -9.27
CA SER A 559 19.18 7.17 -10.73
C SER A 559 20.60 7.52 -11.19
N GLU A 560 21.41 8.19 -10.34
CA GLU A 560 22.81 8.50 -10.62
C GLU A 560 23.67 7.27 -10.93
N VAL A 561 23.27 6.08 -10.43
CA VAL A 561 23.97 4.82 -10.76
C VAL A 561 23.94 4.48 -12.24
N LEU A 562 22.99 5.03 -12.99
CA LEU A 562 22.86 4.88 -14.45
C LEU A 562 23.62 5.93 -15.26
N CYS A 563 24.28 6.92 -14.61
CA CYS A 563 24.97 8.01 -15.31
C CYS A 563 26.32 7.61 -15.94
N ASN A 564 26.95 6.54 -15.46
CA ASN A 564 28.27 6.10 -15.92
C ASN A 564 28.12 4.89 -16.85
N GLY A 565 28.18 5.09 -18.16
CA GLY A 565 27.84 4.13 -19.21
C GLY A 565 28.39 2.70 -19.04
N ASP A 566 29.66 2.51 -18.66
CA ASP A 566 30.21 1.16 -18.44
C ASP A 566 29.68 0.51 -17.14
N ASN A 567 29.50 1.29 -16.08
CA ASN A 567 28.93 0.82 -14.82
C ASN A 567 27.44 0.49 -14.96
N SER A 568 26.68 1.30 -15.69
CA SER A 568 25.24 1.06 -15.87
C SER A 568 24.96 -0.28 -16.57
N ASN A 569 25.76 -0.63 -17.58
CA ASN A 569 25.65 -1.92 -18.26
C ASN A 569 25.92 -3.09 -17.31
N ALA A 570 26.93 -2.97 -16.43
CA ALA A 570 27.23 -3.99 -15.43
C ALA A 570 26.10 -4.13 -14.41
N ILE A 571 25.54 -3.02 -13.92
CA ILE A 571 24.43 -3.01 -12.96
C ILE A 571 23.15 -3.63 -13.57
N ILE A 572 22.80 -3.29 -14.81
CA ILE A 572 21.65 -3.89 -15.50
C ILE A 572 21.81 -5.40 -15.61
N LYS A 573 22.99 -5.85 -16.03
CA LYS A 573 23.29 -7.28 -16.11
C LYS A 573 23.20 -7.96 -14.75
N GLU A 574 23.71 -7.33 -13.71
CA GLU A 574 23.67 -7.84 -12.33
C GLU A 574 22.24 -7.96 -11.81
N ILE A 575 21.38 -6.95 -12.03
CA ILE A 575 19.94 -6.98 -11.72
C ILE A 575 19.28 -8.19 -12.39
N TYR A 576 19.57 -8.40 -13.68
CA TYR A 576 19.04 -9.54 -14.42
C TYR A 576 19.55 -10.88 -13.88
N ASP A 577 20.88 -11.02 -13.71
CA ASP A 577 21.49 -12.27 -13.27
C ASP A 577 21.07 -12.67 -11.85
N MET A 578 20.91 -11.70 -10.97
CA MET A 578 20.41 -11.91 -9.60
C MET A 578 18.91 -12.25 -9.55
N GLY A 579 18.14 -11.91 -10.57
CA GLY A 579 16.70 -12.15 -10.60
C GLY A 579 15.93 -11.24 -9.65
N ILE A 580 16.25 -9.94 -9.65
CA ILE A 580 15.67 -8.96 -8.72
C ILE A 580 14.90 -7.86 -9.45
N SER A 581 14.18 -7.08 -8.66
CA SER A 581 13.39 -5.92 -9.11
C SER A 581 13.90 -4.65 -8.46
N VAL A 582 14.10 -3.60 -9.26
CA VAL A 582 14.58 -2.31 -8.79
C VAL A 582 13.71 -1.16 -9.29
N THR A 583 13.61 -0.12 -8.48
CA THR A 583 13.02 1.17 -8.82
C THR A 583 14.07 2.27 -8.65
N PHE A 584 13.90 3.39 -9.33
CA PHE A 584 14.85 4.49 -9.27
C PHE A 584 14.20 5.75 -8.71
N ASP A 585 14.93 6.52 -7.91
CA ASP A 585 14.50 7.83 -7.43
C ASP A 585 15.36 8.94 -8.04
N ASN A 586 14.75 10.10 -8.22
CA ASN A 586 15.42 11.30 -8.69
C ASN A 586 15.37 12.36 -7.59
N LYS A 587 16.52 12.99 -7.38
CA LYS A 587 16.68 14.07 -6.39
C LYS A 587 16.85 15.46 -7.05
N ALA A 588 16.41 15.60 -8.30
CA ALA A 588 16.44 16.86 -9.03
C ALA A 588 15.18 17.68 -8.71
N ASP A 589 15.20 18.38 -7.57
CA ASP A 589 14.18 19.33 -7.21
C ASP A 589 14.47 20.70 -7.82
N LYS A 590 13.44 21.57 -7.92
CA LYS A 590 13.60 22.94 -8.42
C LYS A 590 12.95 23.95 -7.50
N CYS A 591 13.70 25.02 -7.17
CA CYS A 591 13.16 26.21 -6.55
C CYS A 591 12.80 27.23 -7.62
N THR A 592 11.53 27.64 -7.69
CA THR A 592 11.08 28.61 -8.69
C THR A 592 11.47 30.06 -8.34
N ASP A 593 11.87 30.32 -7.08
CA ASP A 593 12.29 31.67 -6.64
C ASP A 593 13.71 32.02 -7.06
N CYS A 594 14.67 31.09 -6.88
CA CYS A 594 16.08 31.35 -7.18
C CYS A 594 16.60 30.57 -8.39
N GLY A 595 15.80 29.64 -8.95
CA GLY A 595 16.21 28.80 -10.06
C GLY A 595 17.14 27.61 -9.67
N TYR A 596 17.34 27.39 -8.37
CA TYR A 596 18.13 26.24 -7.90
C TYR A 596 17.56 24.93 -8.43
N GLU A 597 18.39 24.11 -9.01
CA GLU A 597 18.11 22.73 -9.43
C GLU A 597 19.05 21.80 -8.67
N GLY A 598 18.49 20.89 -7.88
CA GLY A 598 19.23 19.99 -7.01
C GLY A 598 18.33 19.50 -5.87
N ARG A 599 18.94 19.01 -4.82
CA ARG A 599 18.22 18.41 -3.69
C ARG A 599 17.75 19.47 -2.70
N MET A 600 16.45 19.49 -2.39
CA MET A 600 15.89 20.26 -1.27
C MET A 600 16.19 19.57 0.06
N ASN A 601 16.45 20.37 1.10
CA ASN A 601 16.66 19.86 2.45
C ASN A 601 15.35 19.78 3.24
N ILE A 602 15.29 18.87 4.22
CA ILE A 602 14.17 18.76 5.17
C ILE A 602 14.64 19.31 6.52
N VAL A 603 13.93 20.31 7.04
CA VAL A 603 14.23 20.96 8.31
C VAL A 603 13.04 20.95 9.24
N THR A 604 13.30 20.99 10.54
CA THR A 604 12.25 21.15 11.57
C THR A 604 12.01 22.64 11.80
N ASP A 605 10.78 23.10 11.62
CA ASP A 605 10.39 24.43 12.03
C ASP A 605 10.51 24.57 13.57
N LYS A 606 11.30 25.54 14.02
CA LYS A 606 11.64 25.70 15.44
C LYS A 606 10.46 26.12 16.31
N LYS A 607 9.37 26.64 15.71
CA LYS A 607 8.20 27.12 16.46
C LYS A 607 7.12 26.06 16.57
N THR A 608 6.92 25.31 15.48
CA THR A 608 5.85 24.31 15.39
C THR A 608 6.33 22.88 15.63
N GLY A 609 7.63 22.62 15.52
CA GLY A 609 8.20 21.27 15.55
C GLY A 609 7.92 20.44 14.28
N ILE A 610 7.25 21.02 13.28
CA ILE A 610 6.82 20.37 12.06
C ILE A 610 7.99 20.31 11.05
N LEU A 611 8.13 19.17 10.37
CA LEU A 611 9.09 19.00 9.27
C LEU A 611 8.56 19.68 8.01
N GLY A 612 9.46 20.32 7.27
CA GLY A 612 9.15 20.97 6.01
C GLY A 612 10.37 21.11 5.12
N TRP A 613 10.13 21.45 3.85
CA TRP A 613 11.18 21.63 2.84
C TRP A 613 11.83 22.99 2.95
N ILE A 614 13.11 23.06 2.62
CA ILE A 614 13.87 24.31 2.49
C ILE A 614 14.82 24.24 1.30
N CYS A 615 14.84 25.30 0.51
CA CYS A 615 15.82 25.47 -0.56
C CYS A 615 17.21 25.75 0.06
N PRO A 616 18.24 24.95 -0.25
CA PRO A 616 19.58 25.14 0.32
C PRO A 616 20.25 26.44 -0.15
N GLU A 617 19.88 26.98 -1.32
CA GLU A 617 20.49 28.17 -1.90
C GLU A 617 19.88 29.47 -1.36
N CYS A 618 18.55 29.62 -1.42
CA CYS A 618 17.89 30.87 -1.04
C CYS A 618 17.14 30.83 0.30
N GLY A 619 17.03 29.66 0.95
CA GLY A 619 16.30 29.49 2.21
C GLY A 619 14.78 29.57 2.09
N ASN A 620 14.21 29.55 0.87
CA ASN A 620 12.76 29.51 0.67
C ASN A 620 12.17 28.26 1.34
N THR A 621 11.06 28.43 2.05
CA THR A 621 10.28 27.37 2.71
C THR A 621 8.85 27.24 2.18
N ASP A 622 8.46 28.09 1.21
CA ASP A 622 7.16 27.98 0.56
C ASP A 622 7.14 26.83 -0.45
N THR A 623 6.53 25.74 -0.09
CA THR A 623 6.43 24.54 -0.92
C THR A 623 5.69 24.77 -2.23
N ASN A 624 4.80 25.78 -2.32
CA ASN A 624 4.13 26.13 -3.58
C ASN A 624 5.10 26.72 -4.62
N ARG A 625 6.27 27.14 -4.18
CA ARG A 625 7.35 27.68 -5.01
C ARG A 625 8.49 26.67 -5.21
N MET A 626 8.23 25.41 -4.95
CA MET A 626 9.15 24.30 -5.15
C MET A 626 8.50 23.22 -6.00
N ILE A 627 9.27 22.59 -6.86
CA ILE A 627 8.89 21.38 -7.57
C ILE A 627 9.70 20.25 -6.94
N ILE A 628 9.05 19.45 -6.11
CA ILE A 628 9.65 18.32 -5.40
C ILE A 628 8.82 17.09 -5.70
N GLN A 629 9.49 16.04 -6.16
CA GLN A 629 8.85 14.76 -6.42
C GLN A 629 9.72 13.64 -5.86
N ARG A 630 9.08 12.68 -5.19
CA ARG A 630 9.78 11.52 -4.62
C ARG A 630 9.08 10.24 -5.07
N LYS A 631 9.86 9.25 -5.37
CA LYS A 631 9.33 7.93 -5.71
C LYS A 631 9.13 7.10 -4.46
N ARG A 632 7.89 6.66 -4.25
CA ARG A 632 7.49 5.81 -3.12
C ARG A 632 6.86 4.53 -3.66
N ALA A 633 7.38 3.40 -3.27
CA ALA A 633 6.89 2.10 -3.72
C ALA A 633 6.62 2.02 -5.24
N SER A 634 7.52 2.59 -6.03
CA SER A 634 7.43 2.68 -7.50
C SER A 634 6.46 3.71 -8.06
N PHE A 635 5.71 4.43 -7.24
CA PHE A 635 4.89 5.57 -7.67
C PHE A 635 5.53 6.90 -7.28
N THR A 636 5.33 7.91 -8.13
CA THR A 636 5.86 9.26 -7.89
C THR A 636 4.82 10.09 -7.16
N GLU A 637 5.23 10.75 -6.08
CA GLU A 637 4.40 11.62 -5.25
C GLU A 637 4.97 13.04 -5.20
N GLN A 638 4.10 14.04 -5.04
CA GLN A 638 4.54 15.43 -4.87
C GLN A 638 5.03 15.66 -3.44
N GLY A 639 6.10 16.43 -3.28
CA GLY A 639 6.67 16.72 -1.96
C GLY A 639 5.71 17.43 -0.99
N GLN A 640 4.70 18.15 -1.52
CA GLN A 640 3.67 18.80 -0.72
C GLN A 640 2.66 17.84 -0.10
N THR A 641 2.49 16.64 -0.66
CA THR A 641 1.54 15.63 -0.19
C THR A 641 2.14 14.66 0.82
N LEU A 642 3.47 14.71 1.02
CA LEU A 642 4.15 13.82 1.95
C LEU A 642 3.82 14.17 3.41
N SER A 643 3.54 13.14 4.18
CA SER A 643 3.24 13.22 5.61
C SER A 643 4.49 13.53 6.45
N GLN A 644 4.29 13.92 7.71
CA GLN A 644 5.39 14.12 8.66
C GLN A 644 6.22 12.85 8.87
N CYS A 645 5.58 11.69 8.83
CA CYS A 645 6.22 10.39 8.95
C CYS A 645 7.18 10.14 7.77
N GLU A 646 6.74 10.41 6.55
CA GLU A 646 7.55 10.26 5.34
C GLU A 646 8.69 11.27 5.27
N LEU A 647 8.44 12.51 5.67
CA LEU A 647 9.49 13.53 5.76
C LEU A 647 10.55 13.14 6.80
N ALA A 648 10.17 12.51 7.92
CA ALA A 648 11.10 12.02 8.92
C ALA A 648 11.97 10.89 8.36
N GLU A 649 11.37 9.94 7.64
CA GLU A 649 12.08 8.84 6.97
C GLU A 649 13.08 9.37 5.92
N LEU A 650 12.63 10.27 5.05
CA LEU A 650 13.46 10.88 4.02
C LEU A 650 14.65 11.65 4.63
N ARG A 651 14.43 12.39 5.71
CA ARG A 651 15.48 13.15 6.39
C ARG A 651 16.58 12.24 6.96
N GLU A 652 16.23 11.12 7.56
CA GLU A 652 17.22 10.18 8.11
C GLU A 652 17.97 9.42 7.01
N ASN A 653 17.29 9.13 5.91
CA ASN A 653 17.89 8.47 4.75
C ASN A 653 18.77 9.41 3.92
N GLY A 654 19.09 10.59 4.44
CA GLY A 654 19.94 11.57 3.80
C GLY A 654 19.23 12.31 2.66
N ASN A 655 17.92 12.47 2.71
CA ASN A 655 17.12 13.25 1.75
C ASN A 655 16.67 14.58 2.28
#